data_792f1974041e8ce34dfceaad7383a251
#
_entry.id   792f1974041e8ce34dfceaad7383a251
#
_cell.length_a   1.000
_cell.length_b   1.000
_cell.length_c   1.000
_cell.angle_alpha   90.00
_cell.angle_beta   90.00
_cell.angle_gamma   90.00
#
_symmetry.space_group_name_H-M   'P 1'
#
loop_
_entity.id
_entity.type
_entity.pdbx_description
1 polymer ?
#
loop_
_entity_poly.entity_id
_entity_poly.type
_entity_poly.pdbx_seq_one_letter_code
_entity_poly.pdbx_strand_id
1 'polypeptide(L)'
;MEYNFREIEKKWQAKWAAEKTYHVEPDASKEKFYVLNMFPYPSGAGLHVGHPLGYIASDIYARYKRLKGFNVLNPMGYDAYGLPAEQYAIQTGQHPAVTTVKNIARYREQLDKIGFSFDWDREVRTCDPQYYKWTQWAFQKMFGSYYSNTEAKALPIEKLVRHFETAGTAGLDVAQSEELNFTAEEWKTMSDVEKQQVLMNYRIAYLGETMVNWCPQLGTVLANDEVVDGVSERGGFPVVQKKMKQWCLRVSAYSQRLLDGLETIDWTDSLKETQRNWIGRSEGTEMQFSVKDSDLKFTIFTTRADTIFGVTFMVLAPESELVAQLTTDAQRAEVEAYLEATKKRTERERIADRKVSGVFSGSYAVNPFTGDAIPVWISDYVLAGYGTGAIMAVPAHDSRDYAFARHFNLPIVPLIEGADVSEESFDAKEGIVSNSPAAGKESLKGFSLNGLTVKEAIAATKKFVTENGLGRVKVNYRLRDAIFSRQRYWGEPFPVYYKDGMPQMIPEACLPLELPEVSRFLPTETGEPPLGNATRWAWDEKNACVTDNSQIDQVNVFPLELSTMPGFAGSSAYYLRYMDPRNDDALVSEEAVGYWQNVDLYIGGSEHATGHLIYSRFWNKFLFDLGISCKEEPFAKLVNQGMIQGRSNFVYRIKDTNTFVSLGLKDQHDVTPIHVDVNIVHNDVLDLDAFKAWRPEYADAEFILEDGKYVCGWAVEKMSKSMYNVVNPDYIVETYGADTLRLYEMFLGPINQSKPWDSNGIDGCFRFLRKCWNLFFDKNGEWAVKEEAATKDNLKSLHKLIKKVTEDIETFSYNTAIPAFMIATGELAQQKCVSREVLEKLVVLLAPFAPHVAEELWEKLGHTTTVCDAEWPIFDESHLKEDSVTLSVSFNGKTRFTLDFPADASADAIREATLASEQAQKYLEGKNVVKVIVVPGRIVNIVIK
;
A
#
# COMPACT_ATOMS: atom_id res chain seq x y z
N MET A 1 -40.76 -6.19 22.24
CA MET A 1 -39.51 -6.87 22.71
C MET A 1 -38.38 -5.89 22.61
N GLU A 2 -37.52 -5.82 23.63
CA GLU A 2 -36.39 -4.93 23.63
C GLU A 2 -35.25 -5.46 22.74
N TYR A 3 -34.56 -4.58 22.08
CA TYR A 3 -33.36 -4.93 21.29
C TYR A 3 -32.20 -5.23 22.23
N ASN A 4 -31.96 -6.50 22.49
CA ASN A 4 -30.86 -6.97 23.32
C ASN A 4 -29.68 -7.42 22.47
N PHE A 5 -28.86 -6.47 22.05
CA PHE A 5 -27.73 -6.73 21.16
C PHE A 5 -26.69 -7.67 21.76
N ARG A 6 -26.48 -7.63 23.08
CA ARG A 6 -25.48 -8.50 23.73
C ARG A 6 -25.79 -9.98 23.57
N GLU A 7 -27.05 -10.36 23.80
CA GLU A 7 -27.50 -11.74 23.61
C GLU A 7 -27.55 -12.15 22.16
N ILE A 8 -28.06 -11.27 21.29
CA ILE A 8 -28.18 -11.50 19.85
C ILE A 8 -26.79 -11.75 19.23
N GLU A 9 -25.82 -10.89 19.50
CA GLU A 9 -24.48 -10.98 18.93
C GLU A 9 -23.76 -12.23 19.43
N LYS A 10 -23.82 -12.52 20.71
CA LYS A 10 -23.24 -13.71 21.30
C LYS A 10 -23.84 -14.98 20.72
N LYS A 11 -25.16 -15.05 20.58
CA LYS A 11 -25.88 -16.19 19.99
C LYS A 11 -25.40 -16.47 18.56
N TRP A 12 -25.39 -15.44 17.73
CA TRP A 12 -25.07 -15.63 16.29
C TRP A 12 -23.59 -15.88 16.04
N GLN A 13 -22.71 -15.24 16.77
CA GLN A 13 -21.27 -15.54 16.70
C GLN A 13 -20.99 -17.01 17.06
N ALA A 14 -21.61 -17.52 18.11
CA ALA A 14 -21.49 -18.94 18.50
C ALA A 14 -22.06 -19.87 17.42
N LYS A 15 -23.19 -19.52 16.84
CA LYS A 15 -23.86 -20.35 15.81
C LYS A 15 -23.04 -20.35 14.52
N TRP A 16 -22.54 -19.22 14.06
CA TRP A 16 -21.68 -19.17 12.88
C TRP A 16 -20.40 -20.02 13.05
N ALA A 17 -19.79 -19.97 14.22
CA ALA A 17 -18.60 -20.76 14.51
C ALA A 17 -18.91 -22.26 14.54
N ALA A 18 -20.00 -22.66 15.20
CA ALA A 18 -20.40 -24.07 15.32
C ALA A 18 -20.81 -24.69 13.98
N GLU A 19 -21.54 -23.96 13.16
CA GLU A 19 -22.02 -24.42 11.85
C GLU A 19 -21.03 -24.15 10.71
N LYS A 20 -19.90 -23.48 10.98
CA LYS A 20 -18.93 -23.06 9.97
C LYS A 20 -19.61 -22.37 8.78
N THR A 21 -20.45 -21.40 9.08
CA THR A 21 -21.30 -20.67 8.13
C THR A 21 -20.50 -20.04 6.98
N TYR A 22 -19.26 -19.63 7.23
CA TYR A 22 -18.42 -18.94 6.26
C TYR A 22 -17.37 -19.84 5.61
N HIS A 23 -17.37 -21.13 5.94
CA HIS A 23 -16.50 -22.09 5.28
C HIS A 23 -16.87 -22.22 3.79
N VAL A 24 -15.87 -22.22 2.93
CA VAL A 24 -16.06 -22.27 1.48
C VAL A 24 -15.10 -23.27 0.83
N GLU A 25 -15.61 -23.99 -0.15
CA GLU A 25 -14.83 -24.86 -1.02
C GLU A 25 -15.11 -24.52 -2.49
N PRO A 26 -14.19 -24.86 -3.43
CA PRO A 26 -14.47 -24.68 -4.85
C PRO A 26 -15.78 -25.37 -5.25
N ASP A 27 -16.61 -24.65 -6.01
CA ASP A 27 -17.90 -25.12 -6.49
C ASP A 27 -18.09 -24.66 -7.94
N ALA A 28 -17.92 -25.59 -8.88
CA ALA A 28 -18.00 -25.30 -10.32
C ALA A 28 -19.38 -24.79 -10.77
N SER A 29 -20.46 -25.01 -9.97
CA SER A 29 -21.81 -24.51 -10.26
C SER A 29 -22.00 -23.04 -9.95
N LYS A 30 -21.05 -22.42 -9.23
CA LYS A 30 -21.10 -21.00 -8.81
C LYS A 30 -19.89 -20.24 -9.32
N GLU A 31 -20.14 -19.00 -9.71
CA GLU A 31 -19.07 -18.06 -10.01
C GLU A 31 -18.35 -17.66 -8.71
N LYS A 32 -17.02 -17.67 -8.76
CA LYS A 32 -16.20 -17.33 -7.59
C LYS A 32 -16.12 -15.83 -7.36
N PHE A 33 -15.94 -15.44 -6.11
CA PHE A 33 -15.52 -14.10 -5.76
C PHE A 33 -14.55 -14.15 -4.58
N TYR A 34 -13.35 -13.67 -4.79
CA TYR A 34 -12.28 -13.68 -3.79
C TYR A 34 -12.07 -12.27 -3.23
N VAL A 35 -12.48 -12.06 -1.98
CA VAL A 35 -12.29 -10.80 -1.23
C VAL A 35 -11.15 -10.99 -0.25
N LEU A 36 -10.19 -10.08 -0.24
CA LEU A 36 -9.04 -10.17 0.64
C LEU A 36 -8.74 -8.82 1.29
N ASN A 37 -8.50 -8.86 2.59
CA ASN A 37 -7.90 -7.76 3.33
C ASN A 37 -6.39 -7.97 3.46
N MET A 38 -5.64 -6.88 3.52
CA MET A 38 -4.26 -6.95 3.98
C MET A 38 -4.29 -7.41 5.43
N PHE A 39 -3.71 -8.58 5.70
CA PHE A 39 -3.81 -9.21 7.02
C PHE A 39 -3.02 -8.41 8.08
N PRO A 40 -3.48 -8.43 9.35
CA PRO A 40 -2.85 -7.64 10.39
C PRO A 40 -1.54 -8.24 10.87
N TYR A 41 -0.65 -7.36 11.35
CA TYR A 41 0.49 -7.72 12.19
C TYR A 41 0.03 -7.68 13.66
N PRO A 42 0.00 -8.80 14.38
CA PRO A 42 -0.55 -8.83 15.73
C PRO A 42 0.38 -8.16 16.74
N SER A 43 -0.03 -7.00 17.26
CA SER A 43 0.68 -6.25 18.28
C SER A 43 0.06 -6.46 19.68
N GLY A 44 0.84 -6.22 20.74
CA GLY A 44 0.40 -6.46 22.12
C GLY A 44 -0.77 -5.62 22.61
N ALA A 45 -1.08 -4.52 21.91
CA ALA A 45 -2.20 -3.65 22.25
C ALA A 45 -3.56 -4.17 21.79
N GLY A 46 -3.59 -5.09 20.84
CA GLY A 46 -4.78 -5.44 20.12
C GLY A 46 -5.15 -4.37 19.08
N LEU A 47 -6.36 -4.45 18.58
CA LEU A 47 -6.92 -3.52 17.59
C LEU A 47 -7.42 -2.23 18.27
N HIS A 48 -7.28 -1.10 17.58
CA HIS A 48 -8.07 0.10 17.88
C HIS A 48 -9.17 0.26 16.83
N VAL A 49 -10.10 1.21 17.02
CA VAL A 49 -11.26 1.40 16.12
C VAL A 49 -10.90 1.74 14.67
N GLY A 50 -9.67 2.17 14.41
CA GLY A 50 -9.21 2.44 13.05
C GLY A 50 -8.88 1.19 12.23
N HIS A 51 -8.47 0.11 12.87
CA HIS A 51 -8.07 -1.11 12.18
C HIS A 51 -9.22 -1.80 11.43
N PRO A 52 -10.44 -1.94 12.00
CA PRO A 52 -11.50 -2.68 11.32
C PRO A 52 -12.19 -1.92 10.19
N LEU A 53 -11.85 -0.67 9.92
CA LEU A 53 -12.48 0.11 8.84
C LEU A 53 -12.47 -0.64 7.49
N GLY A 54 -11.29 -1.07 7.06
CA GLY A 54 -11.14 -1.84 5.82
C GLY A 54 -11.79 -3.21 5.90
N TYR A 55 -11.72 -3.86 7.05
CA TYR A 55 -12.32 -5.19 7.25
C TYR A 55 -13.85 -5.15 7.20
N ILE A 56 -14.46 -4.12 7.76
CA ILE A 56 -15.91 -3.91 7.68
C ILE A 56 -16.33 -3.64 6.23
N ALA A 57 -15.61 -2.77 5.54
CA ALA A 57 -15.89 -2.45 4.15
C ALA A 57 -15.85 -3.69 3.24
N SER A 58 -14.82 -4.53 3.39
CA SER A 58 -14.70 -5.77 2.63
C SER A 58 -15.75 -6.81 3.03
N ASP A 59 -16.09 -6.88 4.30
CA ASP A 59 -17.09 -7.83 4.81
C ASP A 59 -18.49 -7.52 4.28
N ILE A 60 -18.85 -6.24 4.18
CA ILE A 60 -20.09 -5.81 3.54
C ILE A 60 -20.13 -6.29 2.09
N TYR A 61 -19.05 -6.10 1.37
CA TYR A 61 -18.95 -6.50 -0.04
C TYR A 61 -18.99 -8.03 -0.20
N ALA A 62 -18.30 -8.76 0.68
CA ALA A 62 -18.29 -10.22 0.69
C ALA A 62 -19.69 -10.78 0.93
N ARG A 63 -20.41 -10.26 1.93
CA ARG A 63 -21.78 -10.67 2.25
C ARG A 63 -22.75 -10.34 1.11
N TYR A 64 -22.62 -9.18 0.52
CA TYR A 64 -23.40 -8.75 -0.65
C TYR A 64 -23.19 -9.70 -1.83
N LYS A 65 -21.95 -10.06 -2.15
CA LYS A 65 -21.64 -10.98 -3.25
C LYS A 65 -22.23 -12.38 -3.01
N ARG A 66 -22.19 -12.86 -1.78
CA ARG A 66 -22.82 -14.14 -1.43
C ARG A 66 -24.34 -14.10 -1.65
N LEU A 67 -24.99 -13.00 -1.26
CA LEU A 67 -26.41 -12.75 -1.51
C LEU A 67 -26.74 -12.65 -3.01
N LYS A 68 -25.79 -12.24 -3.81
CA LYS A 68 -25.90 -12.23 -5.30
C LYS A 68 -25.68 -13.61 -5.93
N GLY A 69 -25.39 -14.64 -5.14
CA GLY A 69 -25.23 -16.01 -5.62
C GLY A 69 -23.79 -16.45 -5.89
N PHE A 70 -22.80 -15.62 -5.61
CA PHE A 70 -21.39 -15.97 -5.76
C PHE A 70 -20.91 -16.93 -4.67
N ASN A 71 -19.90 -17.74 -5.01
CA ASN A 71 -19.15 -18.52 -4.05
C ASN A 71 -17.99 -17.67 -3.57
N VAL A 72 -18.06 -17.16 -2.33
CA VAL A 72 -17.18 -16.13 -1.82
C VAL A 72 -16.09 -16.71 -0.93
N LEU A 73 -14.83 -16.45 -1.29
CA LEU A 73 -13.65 -16.70 -0.45
C LEU A 73 -13.30 -15.41 0.28
N ASN A 74 -13.41 -15.41 1.61
CA ASN A 74 -13.04 -14.28 2.47
C ASN A 74 -12.20 -14.81 3.64
N PRO A 75 -10.89 -15.06 3.41
CA PRO A 75 -10.01 -15.61 4.43
C PRO A 75 -9.41 -14.53 5.33
N MET A 76 -8.85 -14.95 6.45
CA MET A 76 -8.09 -14.11 7.36
C MET A 76 -6.98 -14.90 8.02
N GLY A 77 -5.90 -14.23 8.35
CA GLY A 77 -4.74 -14.76 9.04
C GLY A 77 -3.88 -13.64 9.62
N TYR A 78 -2.61 -13.94 9.88
CA TYR A 78 -1.73 -13.02 10.57
C TYR A 78 -0.35 -12.98 9.94
N ASP A 79 0.14 -11.76 9.72
CA ASP A 79 1.53 -11.49 9.41
C ASP A 79 2.29 -11.45 10.73
N ALA A 80 3.06 -12.51 11.01
CA ALA A 80 3.49 -12.77 12.37
C ALA A 80 5.01 -12.74 12.58
N TYR A 81 5.78 -12.50 11.53
CA TYR A 81 7.22 -12.31 11.60
C TYR A 81 7.61 -10.83 11.58
N GLY A 82 8.77 -10.49 12.13
CA GLY A 82 9.34 -9.14 12.01
C GLY A 82 9.84 -8.54 13.32
N LEU A 83 10.28 -7.30 13.22
CA LEU A 83 10.93 -6.55 14.28
C LEU A 83 10.13 -6.35 15.58
N PRO A 84 8.83 -6.09 15.57
CA PRO A 84 8.12 -5.75 16.79
C PRO A 84 8.16 -6.83 17.87
N ALA A 85 7.94 -8.07 17.47
CA ALA A 85 7.98 -9.21 18.39
C ALA A 85 9.40 -9.47 18.90
N GLU A 86 10.39 -9.31 18.03
CA GLU A 86 11.80 -9.49 18.37
C GLU A 86 12.30 -8.42 19.34
N GLN A 87 11.94 -7.15 19.14
CA GLN A 87 12.29 -6.06 20.06
C GLN A 87 11.69 -6.28 21.44
N TYR A 88 10.45 -6.73 21.50
CA TYR A 88 9.81 -7.09 22.77
C TYR A 88 10.53 -8.26 23.44
N ALA A 89 10.95 -9.26 22.67
CA ALA A 89 11.73 -10.39 23.16
C ALA A 89 13.09 -9.94 23.73
N ILE A 90 13.77 -9.02 23.06
CA ILE A 90 15.04 -8.44 23.53
C ILE A 90 14.85 -7.72 24.86
N GLN A 91 13.78 -6.92 24.97
CA GLN A 91 13.49 -6.13 26.18
C GLN A 91 13.08 -6.98 27.37
N THR A 92 12.33 -8.05 27.15
CA THR A 92 11.70 -8.85 28.21
C THR A 92 12.36 -10.21 28.44
N GLY A 93 13.22 -10.67 27.54
CA GLY A 93 13.76 -12.03 27.54
C GLY A 93 12.76 -13.11 27.17
N GLN A 94 11.54 -12.76 26.78
CA GLN A 94 10.50 -13.70 26.37
C GLN A 94 10.69 -14.09 24.91
N HIS A 95 10.54 -15.38 24.57
CA HIS A 95 10.66 -15.85 23.19
C HIS A 95 9.58 -15.20 22.30
N PRO A 96 9.92 -14.72 21.08
CA PRO A 96 8.97 -14.05 20.17
C PRO A 96 7.73 -14.88 19.84
N ALA A 97 7.87 -16.20 19.74
CA ALA A 97 6.76 -17.11 19.46
C ALA A 97 5.67 -17.05 20.54
N VAL A 98 6.06 -16.96 21.82
CA VAL A 98 5.13 -16.89 22.96
C VAL A 98 4.31 -15.60 22.88
N THR A 99 4.97 -14.48 22.69
CA THR A 99 4.33 -13.16 22.52
C THR A 99 3.39 -13.15 21.32
N THR A 100 3.84 -13.69 20.20
CA THR A 100 3.06 -13.74 18.95
C THR A 100 1.77 -14.56 19.11
N VAL A 101 1.84 -15.74 19.70
CA VAL A 101 0.65 -16.58 19.98
C VAL A 101 -0.36 -15.83 20.85
N LYS A 102 0.12 -15.15 21.87
CA LYS A 102 -0.72 -14.36 22.79
C LYS A 102 -1.40 -13.20 22.07
N ASN A 103 -0.66 -12.48 21.24
CA ASN A 103 -1.18 -11.35 20.47
C ASN A 103 -2.19 -11.80 19.42
N ILE A 104 -1.95 -12.91 18.74
CA ILE A 104 -2.88 -13.50 17.79
C ILE A 104 -4.20 -13.87 18.48
N ALA A 105 -4.15 -14.49 19.66
CA ALA A 105 -5.34 -14.82 20.42
C ALA A 105 -6.17 -13.59 20.77
N ARG A 106 -5.51 -12.49 21.12
CA ARG A 106 -6.16 -11.21 21.42
C ARG A 106 -6.82 -10.61 20.17
N TYR A 107 -6.15 -10.61 19.03
CA TYR A 107 -6.71 -10.14 17.76
C TYR A 107 -7.91 -10.97 17.33
N ARG A 108 -7.79 -12.29 17.44
CA ARG A 108 -8.89 -13.21 17.10
C ARG A 108 -10.13 -12.94 17.94
N GLU A 109 -9.96 -12.75 19.23
CA GLU A 109 -11.07 -12.41 20.14
C GLU A 109 -11.78 -11.13 19.71
N GLN A 110 -11.03 -10.08 19.39
CA GLN A 110 -11.60 -8.81 18.94
C GLN A 110 -12.31 -8.93 17.59
N LEU A 111 -11.70 -9.64 16.63
CA LEU A 111 -12.29 -9.85 15.31
C LEU A 111 -13.60 -10.67 15.40
N ASP A 112 -13.60 -11.72 16.22
CA ASP A 112 -14.81 -12.53 16.43
C ASP A 112 -15.96 -11.71 16.98
N LYS A 113 -15.69 -10.78 17.89
CA LYS A 113 -16.71 -9.90 18.49
C LYS A 113 -17.31 -8.90 17.50
N ILE A 114 -16.60 -8.53 16.45
CA ILE A 114 -17.12 -7.63 15.40
C ILE A 114 -18.00 -8.38 14.39
N GLY A 115 -17.87 -9.69 14.31
CA GLY A 115 -18.75 -10.55 13.54
C GLY A 115 -18.47 -10.59 12.04
N PHE A 116 -17.22 -10.71 11.66
CA PHE A 116 -16.83 -10.83 10.26
C PHE A 116 -17.17 -12.21 9.66
N SER A 117 -17.36 -12.24 8.34
CA SER A 117 -17.64 -13.47 7.58
C SER A 117 -16.36 -14.19 7.11
N PHE A 118 -15.33 -14.21 7.96
CA PHE A 118 -14.07 -14.86 7.62
C PHE A 118 -14.17 -16.38 7.69
N ASP A 119 -13.57 -17.06 6.70
CA ASP A 119 -13.36 -18.52 6.74
C ASP A 119 -12.10 -18.83 7.55
N TRP A 120 -12.26 -19.02 8.84
CA TRP A 120 -11.15 -19.28 9.76
C TRP A 120 -10.51 -20.66 9.58
N ASP A 121 -11.13 -21.57 8.86
CA ASP A 121 -10.49 -22.85 8.51
C ASP A 121 -9.29 -22.64 7.57
N ARG A 122 -9.20 -21.46 6.96
CA ARG A 122 -8.10 -21.05 6.08
C ARG A 122 -7.09 -20.14 6.73
N GLU A 123 -7.14 -19.96 8.05
CA GLU A 123 -6.19 -19.14 8.79
C GLU A 123 -4.76 -19.57 8.49
N VAL A 124 -3.90 -18.59 8.19
CA VAL A 124 -2.46 -18.75 8.06
C VAL A 124 -1.73 -17.81 9.00
N ARG A 125 -0.54 -18.23 9.45
CA ARG A 125 0.38 -17.43 10.25
C ARG A 125 1.73 -17.53 9.58
N THR A 126 2.31 -16.40 9.20
CA THR A 126 3.57 -16.42 8.45
C THR A 126 4.73 -17.02 9.25
N CYS A 127 4.63 -17.06 10.58
CA CYS A 127 5.62 -17.67 11.46
C CYS A 127 5.48 -19.19 11.64
N ASP A 128 4.42 -19.80 11.10
CA ASP A 128 4.23 -21.26 11.19
C ASP A 128 5.10 -21.98 10.16
N PRO A 129 5.83 -23.03 10.54
CA PRO A 129 6.66 -23.81 9.60
C PRO A 129 5.89 -24.35 8.38
N GLN A 130 4.64 -24.75 8.58
CA GLN A 130 3.79 -25.24 7.49
C GLN A 130 3.48 -24.17 6.44
N TYR A 131 3.48 -22.88 6.87
CA TYR A 131 3.30 -21.76 5.98
C TYR A 131 4.62 -21.36 5.31
N TYR A 132 5.66 -21.06 6.09
CA TYR A 132 6.90 -20.53 5.50
C TYR A 132 7.74 -21.56 4.75
N LYS A 133 7.41 -22.84 4.86
CA LYS A 133 7.92 -23.89 3.96
C LYS A 133 7.83 -23.43 2.50
N TRP A 134 6.72 -22.84 2.11
CA TRP A 134 6.46 -22.42 0.74
C TRP A 134 7.16 -21.11 0.38
N THR A 135 7.43 -20.26 1.34
CA THR A 135 8.31 -19.10 1.16
C THR A 135 9.76 -19.56 0.89
N GLN A 136 10.23 -20.53 1.65
CA GLN A 136 11.54 -21.14 1.44
C GLN A 136 11.62 -21.85 0.07
N TRP A 137 10.59 -22.60 -0.29
CA TRP A 137 10.49 -23.25 -1.58
C TRP A 137 10.55 -22.26 -2.76
N ALA A 138 9.81 -21.14 -2.66
CA ALA A 138 9.85 -20.10 -3.69
C ALA A 138 11.23 -19.48 -3.83
N PHE A 139 11.91 -19.24 -2.70
CA PHE A 139 13.29 -18.75 -2.71
C PHE A 139 14.22 -19.73 -3.44
N GLN A 140 14.11 -21.04 -3.18
CA GLN A 140 14.88 -22.06 -3.89
C GLN A 140 14.61 -22.05 -5.40
N LYS A 141 13.35 -21.86 -5.80
CA LYS A 141 12.99 -21.76 -7.22
C LYS A 141 13.57 -20.50 -7.86
N MET A 142 13.59 -19.38 -7.15
CA MET A 142 14.21 -18.13 -7.61
C MET A 142 15.73 -18.29 -7.75
N PHE A 143 16.37 -19.00 -6.81
CA PHE A 143 17.79 -19.32 -6.90
C PHE A 143 18.09 -20.23 -8.11
N GLY A 144 17.21 -21.15 -8.40
CA GLY A 144 17.31 -22.07 -9.53
C GLY A 144 16.88 -21.51 -10.88
N SER A 145 16.65 -20.21 -10.99
CA SER A 145 16.11 -19.56 -12.19
C SER A 145 16.93 -18.35 -12.60
N TYR A 146 16.86 -18.02 -13.89
CA TYR A 146 17.34 -16.77 -14.46
C TYR A 146 16.23 -16.13 -15.29
N TYR A 147 16.35 -14.86 -15.64
CA TYR A 147 15.33 -14.16 -16.43
C TYR A 147 15.81 -13.95 -17.87
N SER A 148 15.08 -14.53 -18.83
CA SER A 148 15.31 -14.32 -20.26
C SER A 148 14.54 -13.08 -20.74
N ASN A 149 15.25 -12.06 -21.21
CA ASN A 149 14.63 -10.88 -21.81
C ASN A 149 13.95 -11.20 -23.14
N THR A 150 14.50 -12.16 -23.89
CA THR A 150 13.94 -12.61 -25.17
C THR A 150 12.59 -13.27 -25.00
N GLU A 151 12.47 -14.20 -24.05
CA GLU A 151 11.22 -14.91 -23.76
C GLU A 151 10.35 -14.16 -22.75
N ALA A 152 10.87 -13.09 -22.16
CA ALA A 152 10.20 -12.27 -21.14
C ALA A 152 9.63 -13.09 -19.97
N LYS A 153 10.44 -14.03 -19.47
CA LYS A 153 10.08 -14.87 -18.32
C LYS A 153 11.27 -15.51 -17.65
N ALA A 154 11.06 -15.98 -16.41
CA ALA A 154 12.02 -16.80 -15.69
C ALA A 154 12.12 -18.20 -16.33
N LEU A 155 13.33 -18.72 -16.42
CA LEU A 155 13.66 -20.05 -16.94
C LEU A 155 14.60 -20.77 -15.99
N PRO A 156 14.64 -22.13 -16.01
CA PRO A 156 15.59 -22.89 -15.19
C PRO A 156 17.04 -22.55 -15.51
N ILE A 157 17.85 -22.40 -14.46
CA ILE A 157 19.27 -22.04 -14.57
C ILE A 157 20.08 -23.05 -15.40
N GLU A 158 19.68 -24.31 -15.44
CA GLU A 158 20.30 -25.36 -16.22
C GLU A 158 20.31 -25.04 -17.72
N LYS A 159 19.27 -24.36 -18.18
CA LYS A 159 19.19 -23.91 -19.59
C LYS A 159 20.24 -22.86 -19.91
N LEU A 160 20.56 -21.98 -18.95
CA LEU A 160 21.65 -21.01 -19.08
C LEU A 160 23.01 -21.70 -19.08
N VAL A 161 23.22 -22.70 -18.21
CA VAL A 161 24.46 -23.50 -18.15
C VAL A 161 24.73 -24.18 -19.50
N ARG A 162 23.72 -24.79 -20.10
CA ARG A 162 23.83 -25.40 -21.45
C ARG A 162 24.19 -24.37 -22.51
N HIS A 163 23.67 -23.16 -22.44
CA HIS A 163 24.06 -22.07 -23.36
C HIS A 163 25.54 -21.71 -23.19
N PHE A 164 26.01 -21.59 -21.95
CA PHE A 164 27.43 -21.31 -21.67
C PHE A 164 28.35 -22.41 -22.18
N GLU A 165 27.95 -23.68 -22.09
CA GLU A 165 28.73 -24.84 -22.58
C GLU A 165 28.89 -24.84 -24.09
N THR A 166 27.93 -24.27 -24.82
CA THR A 166 27.93 -24.29 -26.30
C THR A 166 28.38 -22.98 -26.92
N ALA A 167 28.08 -21.83 -26.30
CA ALA A 167 28.29 -20.51 -26.92
C ALA A 167 28.91 -19.48 -25.96
N GLY A 168 29.16 -19.83 -24.70
CA GLY A 168 29.55 -18.82 -23.71
C GLY A 168 28.45 -17.77 -23.59
N THR A 169 28.83 -16.51 -23.55
CA THR A 169 27.86 -15.38 -23.43
C THR A 169 27.34 -14.88 -24.76
N ALA A 170 27.79 -15.43 -25.89
CA ALA A 170 27.41 -14.99 -27.21
C ALA A 170 25.92 -15.19 -27.47
N GLY A 171 25.23 -14.16 -28.00
CA GLY A 171 23.83 -14.21 -28.36
C GLY A 171 22.84 -14.23 -27.18
N LEU A 172 23.33 -13.91 -25.98
CA LEU A 172 22.55 -13.98 -24.75
C LEU A 172 21.93 -12.62 -24.42
N ASP A 173 20.61 -12.58 -24.25
CA ASP A 173 19.87 -11.41 -23.78
C ASP A 173 19.09 -11.79 -22.53
N VAL A 174 19.68 -11.55 -21.39
CA VAL A 174 19.18 -11.97 -20.07
C VAL A 174 19.40 -10.86 -19.03
N ALA A 175 18.60 -10.89 -17.98
CA ALA A 175 18.81 -10.01 -16.84
C ALA A 175 20.09 -10.43 -16.09
N GLN A 176 20.91 -9.47 -15.73
CA GLN A 176 22.21 -9.69 -15.12
C GLN A 176 22.63 -8.50 -14.28
N SER A 177 23.47 -8.75 -13.27
CA SER A 177 24.01 -7.69 -12.41
C SER A 177 25.07 -6.86 -13.13
N GLU A 178 25.96 -7.52 -13.86
CA GLU A 178 26.98 -6.88 -14.70
C GLU A 178 27.12 -7.64 -16.02
N GLU A 179 27.58 -6.96 -17.04
CA GLU A 179 27.78 -7.54 -18.36
C GLU A 179 29.09 -8.34 -18.40
N LEU A 180 28.97 -9.67 -18.56
CA LEU A 180 30.09 -10.57 -18.64
C LEU A 180 30.27 -11.04 -20.10
N ASN A 181 31.52 -11.25 -20.50
CA ASN A 181 31.86 -11.77 -21.81
C ASN A 181 32.91 -12.90 -21.64
N PHE A 182 32.49 -14.11 -22.01
CA PHE A 182 33.41 -15.28 -22.08
C PHE A 182 32.96 -16.27 -23.15
N THR A 183 33.90 -17.09 -23.61
CA THR A 183 33.65 -18.13 -24.60
C THR A 183 33.22 -19.43 -23.93
N ALA A 184 32.71 -20.38 -24.73
CA ALA A 184 32.41 -21.73 -24.25
C ALA A 184 33.65 -22.42 -23.69
N GLU A 185 34.81 -22.21 -24.29
CA GLU A 185 36.07 -22.78 -23.84
C GLU A 185 36.49 -22.20 -22.47
N GLU A 186 36.37 -20.88 -22.31
CA GLU A 186 36.62 -20.20 -21.04
C GLU A 186 35.71 -20.73 -19.93
N TRP A 187 34.45 -20.94 -20.23
CA TRP A 187 33.49 -21.53 -19.28
C TRP A 187 33.92 -22.93 -18.83
N LYS A 188 34.34 -23.79 -19.78
CA LYS A 188 34.75 -25.16 -19.47
C LYS A 188 35.99 -25.22 -18.60
N THR A 189 36.86 -24.23 -18.67
CA THR A 189 38.10 -24.18 -17.87
C THR A 189 37.91 -23.62 -16.47
N MET A 190 36.75 -23.05 -16.19
CA MET A 190 36.42 -22.51 -14.86
C MET A 190 36.26 -23.62 -13.82
N SER A 191 36.73 -23.38 -12.59
CA SER A 191 36.46 -24.23 -11.46
C SER A 191 34.95 -24.20 -11.11
N ASP A 192 34.47 -25.14 -10.30
CA ASP A 192 33.08 -25.16 -9.84
C ASP A 192 32.73 -23.89 -9.07
N VAL A 193 33.64 -23.37 -8.25
CA VAL A 193 33.45 -22.11 -7.51
C VAL A 193 33.32 -20.93 -8.47
N GLU A 194 34.21 -20.83 -9.47
CA GLU A 194 34.14 -19.77 -10.49
C GLU A 194 32.84 -19.82 -11.27
N LYS A 195 32.36 -21.00 -11.66
CA LYS A 195 31.07 -21.19 -12.33
C LYS A 195 29.90 -20.72 -11.48
N GLN A 196 29.92 -21.06 -10.19
CA GLN A 196 28.87 -20.59 -9.27
C GLN A 196 28.87 -19.07 -9.08
N GLN A 197 30.04 -18.46 -9.02
CA GLN A 197 30.18 -16.99 -8.97
C GLN A 197 29.60 -16.33 -10.23
N VAL A 198 29.89 -16.91 -11.41
CA VAL A 198 29.29 -16.43 -12.68
C VAL A 198 27.77 -16.56 -12.66
N LEU A 199 27.24 -17.69 -12.21
CA LEU A 199 25.79 -17.91 -12.16
C LEU A 199 25.07 -16.95 -11.20
N MET A 200 25.71 -16.51 -10.11
CA MET A 200 25.16 -15.48 -9.23
C MET A 200 24.83 -14.17 -9.94
N ASN A 201 25.58 -13.88 -11.02
CA ASN A 201 25.30 -12.69 -11.84
C ASN A 201 23.94 -12.76 -12.57
N TYR A 202 23.34 -13.92 -12.67
CA TYR A 202 22.13 -14.17 -13.47
C TYR A 202 20.93 -14.69 -12.67
N ARG A 203 21.14 -15.28 -11.50
CA ARG A 203 20.07 -15.87 -10.69
C ARG A 203 19.05 -14.82 -10.24
N ILE A 204 17.78 -15.19 -10.15
CA ILE A 204 16.72 -14.29 -9.66
C ILE A 204 16.89 -14.05 -8.15
N ALA A 205 17.18 -15.09 -7.37
CA ALA A 205 17.66 -14.92 -6.00
C ALA A 205 19.20 -15.11 -6.00
N TYR A 206 19.92 -14.11 -5.57
CA TYR A 206 21.39 -14.12 -5.63
C TYR A 206 22.02 -13.48 -4.41
N LEU A 207 23.24 -13.89 -4.12
CA LEU A 207 24.05 -13.34 -3.05
C LEU A 207 25.02 -12.31 -3.66
N GLY A 208 24.89 -11.06 -3.26
CA GLY A 208 25.67 -9.97 -3.81
C GLY A 208 26.12 -8.96 -2.75
N GLU A 209 27.15 -8.19 -3.06
CA GLU A 209 27.54 -7.03 -2.26
C GLU A 209 26.79 -5.79 -2.74
N THR A 210 26.09 -5.14 -1.83
CA THR A 210 25.31 -3.96 -2.17
C THR A 210 25.26 -2.97 -1.00
N MET A 211 24.94 -1.71 -1.32
CA MET A 211 24.70 -0.68 -0.32
C MET A 211 23.35 -0.93 0.33
N VAL A 212 23.31 -0.97 1.65
CA VAL A 212 22.13 -1.27 2.44
C VAL A 212 21.90 -0.20 3.50
N ASN A 213 20.63 -0.08 3.93
CA ASN A 213 20.24 0.77 5.04
C ASN A 213 20.54 0.02 6.34
N TRP A 214 21.69 0.27 6.92
CA TRP A 214 22.12 -0.37 8.16
C TRP A 214 21.73 0.47 9.37
N CYS A 215 21.03 -0.15 10.32
CA CYS A 215 20.70 0.49 11.58
C CYS A 215 21.55 -0.15 12.70
N PRO A 216 22.62 0.51 13.18
CA PRO A 216 23.49 -0.07 14.20
C PRO A 216 22.78 -0.40 15.50
N GLN A 217 21.82 0.42 15.91
CA GLN A 217 21.10 0.25 17.17
C GLN A 217 20.10 -0.91 17.13
N LEU A 218 19.48 -1.16 15.98
CA LEU A 218 18.64 -2.34 15.77
C LEU A 218 19.46 -3.57 15.36
N GLY A 219 20.71 -3.39 14.94
CA GLY A 219 21.61 -4.46 14.53
C GLY A 219 21.16 -5.18 13.26
N THR A 220 20.44 -4.52 12.38
CA THR A 220 19.88 -5.12 11.17
C THR A 220 19.83 -4.14 10.00
N VAL A 221 19.66 -4.71 8.81
CA VAL A 221 19.35 -3.98 7.58
C VAL A 221 17.86 -3.67 7.56
N LEU A 222 17.52 -2.48 7.06
CA LEU A 222 16.14 -2.02 6.88
C LEU A 222 15.84 -1.85 5.39
N ALA A 223 14.59 -2.17 5.00
CA ALA A 223 14.09 -1.84 3.67
C ALA A 223 13.92 -0.32 3.51
N ASN A 224 13.85 0.17 2.28
CA ASN A 224 13.70 1.61 2.01
C ASN A 224 12.43 2.20 2.62
N ASP A 225 11.36 1.43 2.66
CA ASP A 225 10.08 1.82 3.27
C ASP A 225 10.11 1.82 4.82
N GLU A 226 11.10 1.17 5.42
CA GLU A 226 11.34 1.16 6.88
C GLU A 226 12.21 2.33 7.36
N VAL A 227 12.65 3.20 6.46
CA VAL A 227 13.48 4.37 6.77
C VAL A 227 12.72 5.66 6.44
N VAL A 228 12.56 6.53 7.43
CA VAL A 228 11.89 7.82 7.28
C VAL A 228 12.83 8.92 7.80
N ASP A 229 13.16 9.90 6.94
CA ASP A 229 14.02 11.03 7.29
C ASP A 229 15.38 10.63 7.92
N GLY A 230 15.98 9.54 7.40
CA GLY A 230 17.29 9.07 7.85
C GLY A 230 17.29 8.28 9.14
N VAL A 231 16.11 7.99 9.68
CA VAL A 231 15.96 7.17 10.90
C VAL A 231 15.02 6.00 10.65
N SER A 232 15.13 4.97 11.48
CA SER A 232 14.21 3.84 11.41
C SER A 232 12.78 4.30 11.72
N GLU A 233 11.80 3.81 10.97
CA GLU A 233 10.37 4.05 11.25
C GLU A 233 10.02 3.66 12.69
N ARG A 234 10.61 2.55 13.14
CA ARG A 234 10.46 2.07 14.52
C ARG A 234 11.66 2.49 15.36
N GLY A 235 11.39 3.18 16.45
CA GLY A 235 12.38 3.63 17.42
C GLY A 235 13.12 4.90 17.06
N GLY A 236 13.02 5.40 15.83
CA GLY A 236 13.66 6.65 15.41
C GLY A 236 15.18 6.61 15.46
N PHE A 237 15.82 5.46 15.25
CA PHE A 237 17.26 5.30 15.35
C PHE A 237 17.97 5.68 14.05
N PRO A 238 19.16 6.29 14.12
CA PRO A 238 19.95 6.64 12.94
C PRO A 238 20.23 5.43 12.04
N VAL A 239 20.08 5.64 10.74
CA VAL A 239 20.36 4.65 9.71
C VAL A 239 21.52 5.16 8.85
N VAL A 240 22.47 4.28 8.56
CA VAL A 240 23.65 4.61 7.74
C VAL A 240 23.70 3.71 6.50
N GLN A 241 24.28 4.23 5.43
CA GLN A 241 24.58 3.42 4.23
C GLN A 241 25.84 2.59 4.48
N LYS A 242 25.73 1.28 4.26
CA LYS A 242 26.86 0.34 4.45
C LYS A 242 26.89 -0.68 3.32
N LYS A 243 28.06 -1.02 2.81
CA LYS A 243 28.22 -2.08 1.84
C LYS A 243 28.28 -3.43 2.57
N MET A 244 27.36 -4.32 2.26
CA MET A 244 27.25 -5.64 2.89
C MET A 244 26.91 -6.70 1.86
N LYS A 245 27.38 -7.94 2.13
CA LYS A 245 26.98 -9.12 1.37
C LYS A 245 25.59 -9.54 1.82
N GLN A 246 24.62 -9.54 0.88
CA GLN A 246 23.22 -9.74 1.16
C GLN A 246 22.57 -10.64 0.11
N TRP A 247 21.56 -11.42 0.52
CA TRP A 247 20.65 -12.00 -0.44
C TRP A 247 19.81 -10.90 -1.08
N CYS A 248 19.64 -11.02 -2.39
CA CYS A 248 18.85 -10.07 -3.19
C CYS A 248 17.87 -10.83 -4.08
N LEU A 249 16.73 -10.22 -4.36
CA LEU A 249 15.80 -10.69 -5.39
C LEU A 249 15.83 -9.75 -6.59
N ARG A 250 15.97 -10.30 -7.78
CA ARG A 250 16.10 -9.55 -9.05
C ARG A 250 14.75 -9.04 -9.54
N VAL A 251 14.12 -8.23 -8.71
CA VAL A 251 12.84 -7.57 -9.02
C VAL A 251 12.97 -6.69 -10.27
N SER A 252 14.12 -6.08 -10.46
CA SER A 252 14.42 -5.21 -11.61
C SER A 252 14.25 -5.91 -12.96
N ALA A 253 14.43 -7.22 -13.02
CA ALA A 253 14.22 -8.00 -14.25
C ALA A 253 12.76 -7.97 -14.71
N TYR A 254 11.83 -7.77 -13.80
CA TYR A 254 10.40 -7.72 -14.05
C TYR A 254 9.85 -6.29 -14.26
N SER A 255 10.71 -5.29 -14.31
CA SER A 255 10.31 -3.87 -14.37
C SER A 255 9.31 -3.57 -15.47
N GLN A 256 9.56 -4.01 -16.70
CA GLN A 256 8.65 -3.75 -17.82
C GLN A 256 7.31 -4.48 -17.64
N ARG A 257 7.32 -5.72 -17.20
CA ARG A 257 6.09 -6.48 -16.93
C ARG A 257 5.30 -5.89 -15.77
N LEU A 258 5.97 -5.32 -14.77
CA LEU A 258 5.31 -4.58 -13.69
C LEU A 258 4.64 -3.31 -14.19
N LEU A 259 5.22 -2.63 -15.17
CA LEU A 259 4.59 -1.48 -15.83
C LEU A 259 3.41 -1.90 -16.71
N ASP A 260 3.61 -2.89 -17.56
CA ASP A 260 2.58 -3.36 -18.51
C ASP A 260 1.35 -3.90 -17.75
N GLY A 261 1.56 -4.59 -16.67
CA GLY A 261 0.49 -5.16 -15.85
C GLY A 261 -0.43 -4.11 -15.22
N LEU A 262 0.03 -2.88 -15.00
CA LEU A 262 -0.79 -1.80 -14.45
C LEU A 262 -1.98 -1.44 -15.36
N GLU A 263 -1.84 -1.64 -16.67
CA GLU A 263 -2.91 -1.38 -17.65
C GLU A 263 -4.04 -2.43 -17.60
N THR A 264 -3.83 -3.55 -16.91
CA THR A 264 -4.76 -4.69 -16.87
C THR A 264 -5.59 -4.76 -15.58
N ILE A 265 -5.36 -3.85 -14.63
CA ILE A 265 -5.94 -3.90 -13.29
C ILE A 265 -6.75 -2.64 -12.97
N ASP A 266 -7.79 -2.82 -12.17
CA ASP A 266 -8.67 -1.74 -11.72
C ASP A 266 -8.18 -1.16 -10.38
N TRP A 267 -7.10 -0.40 -10.47
CA TRP A 267 -6.53 0.35 -9.34
C TRP A 267 -6.71 1.85 -9.58
N THR A 268 -6.64 2.66 -8.55
CA THR A 268 -6.74 4.11 -8.71
C THR A 268 -5.56 4.66 -9.53
N ASP A 269 -5.80 5.72 -10.29
CA ASP A 269 -4.76 6.38 -11.09
C ASP A 269 -3.61 6.87 -10.22
N SER A 270 -3.91 7.38 -9.03
CA SER A 270 -2.90 7.83 -8.06
C SER A 270 -1.96 6.69 -7.64
N LEU A 271 -2.51 5.51 -7.37
CA LEU A 271 -1.70 4.35 -6.97
C LEU A 271 -0.85 3.83 -8.13
N LYS A 272 -1.44 3.73 -9.32
CA LYS A 272 -0.71 3.35 -10.54
C LYS A 272 0.44 4.31 -10.82
N GLU A 273 0.21 5.60 -10.68
CA GLU A 273 1.23 6.62 -10.90
C GLU A 273 2.36 6.52 -9.88
N THR A 274 2.02 6.25 -8.62
CA THR A 274 3.02 6.00 -7.58
C THR A 274 3.92 4.82 -7.96
N GLN A 275 3.35 3.74 -8.45
CA GLN A 275 4.12 2.58 -8.91
C GLN A 275 4.93 2.87 -10.17
N ARG A 276 4.36 3.59 -11.15
CA ARG A 276 5.10 4.00 -12.35
C ARG A 276 6.32 4.83 -12.01
N ASN A 277 6.18 5.77 -11.10
CA ASN A 277 7.29 6.62 -10.64
C ASN A 277 8.35 5.82 -9.87
N TRP A 278 7.92 4.84 -9.08
CA TRP A 278 8.83 3.97 -8.33
C TRP A 278 9.63 3.06 -9.27
N ILE A 279 8.99 2.49 -10.28
CA ILE A 279 9.64 1.68 -11.32
C ILE A 279 10.54 2.57 -12.17
N GLY A 280 10.08 3.78 -12.51
CA GLY A 280 10.88 4.84 -13.10
C GLY A 280 11.52 4.46 -14.43
N ARG A 281 10.72 4.04 -15.42
CA ARG A 281 11.21 3.75 -16.75
C ARG A 281 11.70 5.01 -17.45
N SER A 282 12.91 4.95 -18.00
CA SER A 282 13.45 5.99 -18.84
C SER A 282 14.15 5.36 -20.04
N GLU A 283 13.94 5.93 -21.22
CA GLU A 283 14.63 5.56 -22.44
C GLU A 283 15.67 6.62 -22.78
N GLY A 284 16.88 6.21 -23.02
CA GLY A 284 17.97 7.13 -23.27
C GLY A 284 19.15 6.47 -23.95
N THR A 285 20.29 7.13 -23.86
CA THR A 285 21.52 6.74 -24.54
C THR A 285 22.64 6.58 -23.51
N GLU A 286 23.31 5.44 -23.54
CA GLU A 286 24.61 5.25 -22.89
C GLU A 286 25.69 5.73 -23.85
N MET A 287 26.62 6.53 -23.35
CA MET A 287 27.80 6.97 -24.10
C MET A 287 29.06 6.78 -23.28
N GLN A 288 30.12 6.38 -23.97
CA GLN A 288 31.47 6.25 -23.39
C GLN A 288 32.21 7.56 -23.47
N PHE A 289 32.81 7.94 -22.33
CA PHE A 289 33.79 9.05 -22.26
C PHE A 289 35.14 8.50 -21.88
N SER A 290 36.16 8.91 -22.60
CA SER A 290 37.54 8.59 -22.27
C SER A 290 38.07 9.57 -21.22
N VAL A 291 39.00 9.11 -20.35
CA VAL A 291 39.68 9.96 -19.40
C VAL A 291 40.93 10.51 -20.11
N LYS A 292 41.12 11.81 -20.03
CA LYS A 292 42.27 12.49 -20.65
C LYS A 292 43.59 11.94 -20.09
N ASP A 293 44.56 11.66 -20.96
CA ASP A 293 45.87 11.14 -20.62
C ASP A 293 45.86 9.78 -19.86
N SER A 294 44.86 8.97 -20.15
CA SER A 294 44.64 7.65 -19.53
C SER A 294 43.95 6.70 -20.51
N ASP A 295 44.12 5.41 -20.26
CA ASP A 295 43.39 4.35 -21.00
C ASP A 295 42.00 4.08 -20.39
N LEU A 296 41.66 4.74 -19.29
CA LEU A 296 40.38 4.58 -18.60
C LEU A 296 39.23 5.16 -19.42
N LYS A 297 38.13 4.47 -19.39
CA LYS A 297 36.85 4.90 -19.97
C LYS A 297 35.73 4.68 -19.00
N PHE A 298 34.74 5.49 -19.06
CA PHE A 298 33.50 5.29 -18.28
C PHE A 298 32.29 5.62 -19.12
N THR A 299 31.14 5.03 -18.74
CA THR A 299 29.89 5.16 -19.45
C THR A 299 28.94 6.05 -18.66
N ILE A 300 28.25 6.96 -19.35
CA ILE A 300 27.15 7.75 -18.78
C ILE A 300 25.83 7.34 -19.43
N PHE A 301 24.74 7.62 -18.76
CA PHE A 301 23.39 7.49 -19.30
C PHE A 301 22.72 8.86 -19.32
N THR A 302 22.07 9.19 -20.44
CA THR A 302 21.30 10.44 -20.58
C THR A 302 20.05 10.25 -21.39
N THR A 303 18.95 10.90 -20.96
CA THR A 303 17.71 11.01 -21.73
C THR A 303 17.77 12.17 -22.72
N ARG A 304 18.82 12.99 -22.65
CA ARG A 304 19.03 14.20 -23.44
C ARG A 304 20.33 14.11 -24.21
N ALA A 305 20.46 13.07 -25.05
CA ALA A 305 21.66 12.87 -25.88
C ALA A 305 21.95 14.07 -26.83
N ASP A 306 20.91 14.80 -27.20
CA ASP A 306 20.98 16.04 -27.98
C ASP A 306 21.82 17.15 -27.36
N THR A 307 22.02 17.11 -26.04
CA THR A 307 22.74 18.17 -25.31
C THR A 307 24.25 17.92 -25.17
N ILE A 308 24.78 16.94 -25.89
CA ILE A 308 26.20 16.56 -25.83
C ILE A 308 27.18 17.73 -26.10
N PHE A 309 26.81 18.70 -26.93
CA PHE A 309 27.62 19.87 -27.22
C PHE A 309 27.62 20.93 -26.12
N GLY A 310 26.75 20.81 -25.12
CA GLY A 310 26.66 21.74 -23.98
C GLY A 310 27.20 21.15 -22.68
N VAL A 311 27.85 20.03 -22.74
CA VAL A 311 28.46 19.40 -21.56
C VAL A 311 29.65 20.21 -21.10
N THR A 312 29.63 20.73 -19.91
CA THR A 312 30.68 21.57 -19.34
C THR A 312 31.41 20.94 -18.16
N PHE A 313 30.83 19.92 -17.58
CA PHE A 313 31.48 19.08 -16.55
C PHE A 313 30.84 17.71 -16.50
N MET A 314 31.54 16.76 -15.88
CA MET A 314 31.04 15.43 -15.58
C MET A 314 30.86 15.30 -14.08
N VAL A 315 29.95 14.46 -13.62
CA VAL A 315 29.75 14.23 -12.18
C VAL A 315 29.68 12.74 -11.88
N LEU A 316 30.42 12.32 -10.87
CA LEU A 316 30.41 10.96 -10.33
C LEU A 316 29.64 10.94 -9.01
N ALA A 317 28.88 9.87 -8.79
CA ALA A 317 28.32 9.60 -7.47
C ALA A 317 29.44 9.34 -6.46
N PRO A 318 29.32 9.80 -5.21
CA PRO A 318 30.37 9.59 -4.19
C PRO A 318 30.70 8.12 -3.95
N GLU A 319 29.73 7.22 -4.13
CA GLU A 319 29.87 5.77 -3.93
C GLU A 319 30.47 5.05 -5.13
N SER A 320 30.63 5.70 -6.25
CA SER A 320 31.15 5.10 -7.47
C SER A 320 32.59 4.64 -7.29
N GLU A 321 32.91 3.44 -7.81
CA GLU A 321 34.28 2.92 -7.84
C GLU A 321 35.19 3.79 -8.70
N LEU A 322 34.65 4.53 -9.65
CA LEU A 322 35.39 5.47 -10.50
C LEU A 322 36.04 6.62 -9.69
N VAL A 323 35.49 6.97 -8.54
CA VAL A 323 36.06 8.03 -7.69
C VAL A 323 37.50 7.75 -7.30
N ALA A 324 37.77 6.54 -6.82
CA ALA A 324 39.13 6.13 -6.46
C ALA A 324 40.07 6.13 -7.68
N GLN A 325 39.59 5.71 -8.84
CA GLN A 325 40.39 5.64 -10.08
C GLN A 325 40.67 7.01 -10.68
N LEU A 326 39.78 7.96 -10.55
CA LEU A 326 39.85 9.30 -11.18
C LEU A 326 40.39 10.39 -10.26
N THR A 327 40.45 10.15 -8.95
CA THR A 327 40.98 11.13 -8.00
C THR A 327 42.49 11.23 -8.12
N THR A 328 42.99 12.42 -8.43
CA THR A 328 44.45 12.68 -8.49
C THR A 328 45.03 12.83 -7.09
N ASP A 329 46.34 12.65 -6.97
CA ASP A 329 47.02 12.78 -5.68
C ASP A 329 46.85 14.17 -5.06
N ALA A 330 46.80 15.23 -5.90
CA ALA A 330 46.61 16.62 -5.47
C ALA A 330 45.21 16.84 -4.86
N GLN A 331 44.20 16.10 -5.28
CA GLN A 331 42.83 16.25 -4.84
C GLN A 331 42.38 15.21 -3.80
N ARG A 332 43.24 14.24 -3.51
CA ARG A 332 42.89 13.10 -2.65
C ARG A 332 42.38 13.50 -1.28
N ALA A 333 43.02 14.43 -0.60
CA ALA A 333 42.63 14.89 0.72
C ALA A 333 41.22 15.53 0.74
N GLU A 334 40.93 16.39 -0.23
CA GLU A 334 39.62 17.05 -0.36
C GLU A 334 38.51 16.06 -0.73
N VAL A 335 38.82 15.11 -1.62
CA VAL A 335 37.86 14.08 -2.02
C VAL A 335 37.51 13.17 -0.85
N GLU A 336 38.52 12.69 -0.11
CA GLU A 336 38.28 11.83 1.06
C GLU A 336 37.45 12.55 2.13
N ALA A 337 37.71 13.82 2.40
CA ALA A 337 36.90 14.63 3.32
C ALA A 337 35.46 14.75 2.86
N TYR A 338 35.22 14.98 1.57
CA TYR A 338 33.88 15.03 0.99
C TYR A 338 33.15 13.70 1.10
N LEU A 339 33.81 12.59 0.82
CA LEU A 339 33.24 11.25 0.93
C LEU A 339 32.80 10.93 2.37
N GLU A 340 33.59 11.30 3.38
CA GLU A 340 33.21 11.13 4.77
C GLU A 340 31.97 11.97 5.15
N ALA A 341 31.88 13.19 4.66
CA ALA A 341 30.72 14.06 4.90
C ALA A 341 29.44 13.50 4.26
N THR A 342 29.54 12.89 3.09
CA THR A 342 28.36 12.36 2.35
C THR A 342 27.90 11.00 2.81
N LYS A 343 28.75 10.18 3.44
CA LYS A 343 28.39 8.84 3.98
C LYS A 343 27.22 8.87 4.95
N LYS A 344 27.03 9.98 5.65
CA LYS A 344 26.00 10.16 6.69
C LYS A 344 24.63 10.52 6.12
N ARG A 345 24.52 10.78 4.83
CA ARG A 345 23.29 11.20 4.16
C ARG A 345 22.62 10.02 3.44
N THR A 346 21.33 9.84 3.73
CA THR A 346 20.51 8.85 3.02
C THR A 346 20.22 9.30 1.59
N GLU A 347 19.94 8.35 0.72
CA GLU A 347 19.57 8.61 -0.66
C GLU A 347 18.34 9.53 -0.74
N ARG A 348 17.37 9.32 0.15
CA ARG A 348 16.15 10.13 0.22
C ARG A 348 16.45 11.58 0.58
N GLU A 349 17.32 11.80 1.56
CA GLU A 349 17.78 13.14 1.94
C GLU A 349 18.50 13.82 0.78
N ARG A 350 19.34 13.08 0.06
CA ARG A 350 20.05 13.58 -1.12
C ARG A 350 19.12 13.99 -2.26
N ILE A 351 18.02 13.30 -2.44
CA ILE A 351 16.99 13.64 -3.44
C ILE A 351 16.19 14.87 -3.00
N ALA A 352 15.85 14.96 -1.72
CA ALA A 352 14.99 16.00 -1.17
C ALA A 352 15.72 17.33 -0.92
N ASP A 353 16.99 17.27 -0.55
CA ASP A 353 17.79 18.44 -0.22
C ASP A 353 18.33 19.12 -1.47
N ARG A 354 18.05 20.40 -1.62
CA ARG A 354 18.55 21.23 -2.74
C ARG A 354 19.89 21.91 -2.45
N LYS A 355 20.54 21.58 -1.33
CA LYS A 355 21.84 22.14 -0.99
C LYS A 355 22.91 21.61 -1.93
N VAL A 356 23.62 22.50 -2.61
CA VAL A 356 24.70 22.15 -3.53
C VAL A 356 25.97 21.84 -2.77
N SER A 357 26.56 20.68 -3.05
CA SER A 357 27.90 20.30 -2.56
C SER A 357 28.62 19.47 -3.61
N GLY A 358 29.93 19.49 -3.56
CA GLY A 358 30.76 18.72 -4.50
C GLY A 358 32.23 19.01 -4.33
N VAL A 359 33.05 18.18 -5.00
CA VAL A 359 34.51 18.31 -5.00
C VAL A 359 35.07 17.94 -6.37
N PHE A 360 36.09 18.66 -6.80
CA PHE A 360 36.80 18.35 -8.06
C PHE A 360 37.69 17.11 -7.88
N SER A 361 37.66 16.16 -8.82
CA SER A 361 38.45 14.94 -8.78
C SER A 361 39.94 15.14 -9.18
N GLY A 362 40.22 16.18 -9.92
CA GLY A 362 41.51 16.44 -10.55
C GLY A 362 41.65 15.89 -11.96
N SER A 363 40.76 15.04 -12.40
CA SER A 363 40.77 14.42 -13.73
C SER A 363 39.83 15.12 -14.72
N TYR A 364 40.05 14.92 -16.00
CA TYR A 364 39.25 15.42 -17.11
C TYR A 364 38.78 14.26 -17.98
N ALA A 365 37.54 14.33 -18.42
CA ALA A 365 37.03 13.44 -19.46
C ALA A 365 37.14 14.12 -20.84
N VAL A 366 37.07 13.33 -21.91
CA VAL A 366 37.10 13.82 -23.29
C VAL A 366 35.70 13.66 -23.89
N ASN A 367 35.16 14.78 -24.38
CA ASN A 367 33.88 14.75 -25.09
C ASN A 367 34.05 13.97 -26.41
N PRO A 368 33.35 12.88 -26.64
CA PRO A 368 33.50 12.04 -27.79
C PRO A 368 33.10 12.73 -29.12
N PHE A 369 32.39 13.82 -29.09
CA PHE A 369 31.96 14.57 -30.27
C PHE A 369 32.88 15.72 -30.60
N THR A 370 33.50 16.37 -29.62
CA THR A 370 34.31 17.58 -29.83
C THR A 370 35.77 17.41 -29.51
N GLY A 371 36.14 16.39 -28.72
CA GLY A 371 37.48 16.20 -28.22
C GLY A 371 37.87 17.14 -27.07
N ASP A 372 36.94 17.98 -26.58
CA ASP A 372 37.21 18.91 -25.49
C ASP A 372 37.45 18.18 -24.17
N ALA A 373 38.35 18.72 -23.36
CA ALA A 373 38.59 18.23 -22.00
C ALA A 373 37.55 18.82 -21.04
N ILE A 374 36.89 17.95 -20.28
CA ILE A 374 35.78 18.29 -19.41
C ILE A 374 36.13 17.88 -17.98
N PRO A 375 36.09 18.79 -16.98
CA PRO A 375 36.44 18.44 -15.60
C PRO A 375 35.44 17.43 -15.00
N VAL A 376 35.99 16.47 -14.26
CA VAL A 376 35.19 15.45 -13.56
C VAL A 376 35.07 15.82 -12.09
N TRP A 377 33.84 16.05 -11.67
CA TRP A 377 33.47 16.39 -10.31
C TRP A 377 32.81 15.19 -9.59
N ILE A 378 32.74 15.27 -8.28
CA ILE A 378 32.06 14.30 -7.43
C ILE A 378 31.01 15.06 -6.64
N SER A 379 29.77 14.59 -6.68
CA SER A 379 28.67 15.25 -5.95
C SER A 379 27.58 14.27 -5.57
N ASP A 380 26.97 14.53 -4.43
CA ASP A 380 25.94 13.69 -3.84
C ASP A 380 24.56 13.82 -4.49
N TYR A 381 24.36 14.76 -5.45
CA TYR A 381 23.12 14.79 -6.22
C TYR A 381 23.05 13.69 -7.30
N VAL A 382 24.16 13.01 -7.57
CA VAL A 382 24.24 11.85 -8.46
C VAL A 382 24.20 10.58 -7.62
N LEU A 383 23.34 9.63 -7.99
CA LEU A 383 23.13 8.37 -7.27
C LEU A 383 23.81 7.23 -8.02
N ALA A 384 24.60 6.41 -7.31
CA ALA A 384 25.31 5.27 -7.88
C ALA A 384 24.38 4.17 -8.41
N GLY A 385 23.20 4.05 -7.83
CA GLY A 385 22.22 3.05 -8.20
C GLY A 385 21.32 3.43 -9.38
N TYR A 386 21.47 4.64 -9.91
CA TYR A 386 20.70 5.09 -11.07
C TYR A 386 21.64 5.27 -12.26
N GLY A 387 21.34 4.56 -13.36
CA GLY A 387 22.20 4.57 -14.54
C GLY A 387 23.56 3.93 -14.24
N THR A 388 24.62 4.64 -14.58
CA THR A 388 26.01 4.17 -14.44
C THR A 388 26.73 4.76 -13.22
N GLY A 389 26.06 5.60 -12.42
CA GLY A 389 26.71 6.34 -11.33
C GLY A 389 27.58 7.51 -11.81
N ALA A 390 27.53 7.82 -13.09
CA ALA A 390 28.23 8.94 -13.71
C ALA A 390 27.28 9.67 -14.66
N ILE A 391 27.32 10.99 -14.68
CA ILE A 391 26.51 11.81 -15.60
C ILE A 391 27.39 12.81 -16.38
N MET A 392 26.94 13.15 -17.57
CA MET A 392 27.36 14.35 -18.23
C MET A 392 26.44 15.49 -17.76
N ALA A 393 27.01 16.62 -17.36
CA ALA A 393 26.26 17.75 -16.87
C ALA A 393 26.08 18.83 -17.94
N VAL A 394 24.83 19.25 -18.13
CA VAL A 394 24.49 20.30 -19.09
C VAL A 394 23.73 21.39 -18.33
N PRO A 395 24.42 22.34 -17.71
CA PRO A 395 23.80 23.31 -16.82
C PRO A 395 22.79 24.24 -17.48
N ALA A 396 22.90 24.46 -18.78
CA ALA A 396 21.91 25.27 -19.48
C ALA A 396 20.50 24.65 -19.54
N HIS A 397 20.40 23.32 -19.46
CA HIS A 397 19.16 22.56 -19.70
C HIS A 397 18.80 21.53 -18.62
N ASP A 398 19.41 21.63 -17.45
CA ASP A 398 19.06 20.86 -16.25
C ASP A 398 19.24 21.76 -15.00
N SER A 399 18.20 21.87 -14.21
CA SER A 399 18.17 22.78 -13.04
C SER A 399 19.17 22.41 -11.95
N ARG A 400 19.45 21.12 -11.77
CA ARG A 400 20.43 20.67 -10.76
C ARG A 400 21.85 20.95 -11.23
N ASP A 401 22.12 20.66 -12.49
CA ASP A 401 23.41 20.99 -13.10
C ASP A 401 23.66 22.50 -13.13
N TYR A 402 22.59 23.26 -13.36
CA TYR A 402 22.64 24.74 -13.32
C TYR A 402 23.03 25.26 -11.94
N ALA A 403 22.36 24.76 -10.89
CA ALA A 403 22.68 25.16 -9.52
C ALA A 403 24.12 24.80 -9.15
N PHE A 404 24.59 23.63 -9.55
CA PHE A 404 25.97 23.21 -9.34
C PHE A 404 26.98 24.11 -10.08
N ALA A 405 26.73 24.39 -11.35
CA ALA A 405 27.60 25.22 -12.19
C ALA A 405 27.69 26.68 -11.63
N ARG A 406 26.57 27.22 -11.18
CA ARG A 406 26.54 28.54 -10.52
C ARG A 406 27.34 28.57 -9.24
N HIS A 407 27.16 27.57 -8.40
CA HIS A 407 27.87 27.44 -7.12
C HIS A 407 29.40 27.34 -7.30
N PHE A 408 29.86 26.56 -8.26
CA PHE A 408 31.29 26.33 -8.51
C PHE A 408 31.86 27.16 -9.68
N ASN A 409 31.09 28.10 -10.18
CA ASN A 409 31.48 29.00 -11.29
C ASN A 409 31.95 28.22 -12.54
N LEU A 410 31.18 27.24 -12.96
CA LEU A 410 31.45 26.44 -14.16
C LEU A 410 30.69 27.04 -15.38
N PRO A 411 31.22 26.82 -16.61
CA PRO A 411 30.57 27.33 -17.82
C PRO A 411 29.14 26.82 -18.03
N ILE A 412 28.29 27.67 -18.56
CA ILE A 412 26.90 27.37 -18.93
C ILE A 412 26.70 27.74 -20.40
N VAL A 413 26.44 26.76 -21.26
CA VAL A 413 26.35 26.95 -22.71
C VAL A 413 24.93 26.64 -23.17
N PRO A 414 24.13 27.63 -23.57
CA PRO A 414 22.78 27.40 -24.05
C PRO A 414 22.80 26.70 -25.45
N LEU A 415 21.93 25.73 -25.64
CA LEU A 415 21.82 24.92 -26.84
C LEU A 415 20.48 25.08 -27.58
N ILE A 416 19.62 25.96 -27.12
CA ILE A 416 18.32 26.23 -27.75
C ILE A 416 18.24 27.70 -28.10
N GLU A 417 17.80 28.00 -29.33
CA GLU A 417 17.64 29.36 -29.81
C GLU A 417 16.69 30.16 -28.89
N GLY A 418 17.15 31.34 -28.51
CA GLY A 418 16.36 32.25 -27.69
C GLY A 418 16.24 31.87 -26.20
N ALA A 419 16.89 30.81 -25.78
CA ALA A 419 16.88 30.40 -24.37
C ALA A 419 17.73 31.37 -23.53
N ASP A 420 17.15 32.03 -22.54
CA ASP A 420 17.81 32.87 -21.56
C ASP A 420 18.15 32.03 -20.32
N VAL A 421 19.44 31.77 -20.14
CA VAL A 421 19.98 30.99 -19.02
C VAL A 421 20.75 31.86 -18.01
N SER A 422 20.52 33.16 -18.01
CA SER A 422 21.19 34.10 -17.10
C SER A 422 20.78 33.95 -15.64
N GLU A 423 19.52 33.60 -15.37
CA GLU A 423 18.95 33.44 -14.02
C GLU A 423 18.55 32.01 -13.68
N GLU A 424 18.13 31.24 -14.67
CA GLU A 424 17.70 29.85 -14.48
C GLU A 424 18.00 29.01 -15.73
N SER A 425 17.96 27.69 -15.59
CA SER A 425 18.10 26.74 -16.71
C SER A 425 16.83 26.72 -17.58
N PHE A 426 16.98 26.33 -18.82
CA PHE A 426 15.88 26.09 -19.76
C PHE A 426 15.67 24.57 -19.87
N ASP A 427 14.85 23.97 -19.01
CA ASP A 427 14.67 22.54 -18.91
C ASP A 427 13.66 21.95 -19.89
N ALA A 428 12.87 22.79 -20.56
CA ALA A 428 11.89 22.36 -21.55
C ALA A 428 12.53 21.62 -22.73
N LYS A 429 11.93 20.49 -23.11
CA LYS A 429 12.39 19.67 -24.24
C LYS A 429 11.77 20.14 -25.55
N GLU A 430 11.87 21.42 -25.81
CA GLU A 430 11.28 22.07 -26.98
C GLU A 430 12.17 23.18 -27.52
N GLY A 431 11.96 23.58 -28.76
CA GLY A 431 12.70 24.62 -29.43
C GLY A 431 13.64 24.10 -30.51
N ILE A 432 14.38 25.03 -31.10
CA ILE A 432 15.37 24.78 -32.18
C ILE A 432 16.77 24.74 -31.57
N VAL A 433 17.51 23.68 -31.90
CA VAL A 433 18.87 23.46 -31.38
C VAL A 433 19.85 24.41 -32.06
N SER A 434 20.74 24.99 -31.23
CA SER A 434 21.83 25.86 -31.66
C SER A 434 23.13 25.49 -30.92
N ASN A 435 24.25 26.06 -31.28
CA ASN A 435 25.56 25.77 -30.69
C ASN A 435 25.95 24.28 -30.62
N SER A 436 25.46 23.49 -31.52
CA SER A 436 25.63 22.03 -31.52
C SER A 436 26.21 21.53 -32.86
N PRO A 437 27.46 21.80 -33.19
CA PRO A 437 28.50 22.52 -32.44
C PRO A 437 28.38 24.05 -32.49
N ALA A 438 29.15 24.73 -31.62
CA ALA A 438 29.27 26.16 -31.63
C ALA A 438 29.94 26.65 -32.90
N ALA A 439 29.69 27.90 -33.32
CA ALA A 439 30.26 28.50 -34.52
C ALA A 439 31.80 28.41 -34.52
N GLY A 440 32.38 27.90 -35.61
CA GLY A 440 33.80 27.73 -35.77
C GLY A 440 34.43 26.53 -35.04
N LYS A 441 33.64 25.69 -34.38
CA LYS A 441 34.11 24.46 -33.76
C LYS A 441 33.79 23.24 -34.63
N GLU A 442 34.73 22.27 -34.67
CA GLU A 442 34.59 21.04 -35.39
C GLU A 442 33.95 19.96 -34.51
N SER A 443 33.27 19.02 -35.11
CA SER A 443 32.70 17.86 -34.46
C SER A 443 33.12 16.57 -35.19
N LEU A 444 32.99 15.43 -34.51
CA LEU A 444 33.28 14.12 -35.08
C LEU A 444 32.50 13.91 -36.37
N LYS A 445 33.23 13.63 -37.47
CA LYS A 445 32.64 13.44 -38.81
C LYS A 445 31.72 14.56 -39.30
N GLY A 446 31.90 15.77 -38.78
CA GLY A 446 31.08 16.92 -39.15
C GLY A 446 29.64 16.87 -38.60
N PHE A 447 29.36 16.04 -37.62
CA PHE A 447 28.02 15.89 -37.04
C PHE A 447 27.50 17.22 -36.46
N SER A 448 26.27 17.58 -36.82
CA SER A 448 25.67 18.82 -36.35
C SER A 448 24.19 18.61 -36.06
N LEU A 449 23.72 19.23 -34.97
CA LEU A 449 22.30 19.25 -34.58
C LEU A 449 21.66 20.63 -34.82
N ASN A 450 22.44 21.60 -35.27
CA ASN A 450 21.97 22.98 -35.47
C ASN A 450 20.79 23.02 -36.45
N GLY A 451 19.72 23.71 -36.06
CA GLY A 451 18.52 23.87 -36.85
C GLY A 451 17.47 22.78 -36.72
N LEU A 452 17.76 21.69 -35.95
CA LEU A 452 16.81 20.62 -35.67
C LEU A 452 15.94 20.99 -34.45
N THR A 453 14.74 20.44 -34.40
CA THR A 453 13.95 20.47 -33.15
C THR A 453 14.62 19.57 -32.12
N VAL A 454 14.33 19.77 -30.85
CA VAL A 454 14.87 18.92 -29.78
C VAL A 454 14.56 17.45 -30.04
N LYS A 455 13.33 17.13 -30.45
CA LYS A 455 12.91 15.76 -30.76
C LYS A 455 13.71 15.14 -31.92
N GLU A 456 13.90 15.89 -32.98
CA GLU A 456 14.75 15.48 -34.13
C GLU A 456 16.20 15.30 -33.76
N ALA A 457 16.74 16.22 -32.91
CA ALA A 457 18.09 16.19 -32.40
C ALA A 457 18.33 14.94 -31.51
N ILE A 458 17.43 14.57 -30.64
CA ILE A 458 17.52 13.36 -29.83
C ILE A 458 17.61 12.12 -30.72
N ALA A 459 16.71 12.02 -31.71
CA ALA A 459 16.70 10.90 -32.67
C ALA A 459 18.00 10.82 -33.48
N ALA A 460 18.47 11.96 -33.99
CA ALA A 460 19.70 12.04 -34.76
C ALA A 460 20.93 11.63 -33.94
N THR A 461 21.00 12.07 -32.69
CA THR A 461 22.12 11.72 -31.79
C THR A 461 22.13 10.24 -31.43
N LYS A 462 20.98 9.67 -31.15
CA LYS A 462 20.83 8.22 -30.87
C LYS A 462 21.35 7.39 -32.06
N LYS A 463 20.95 7.76 -33.25
CA LYS A 463 21.39 7.10 -34.49
C LYS A 463 22.90 7.22 -34.68
N PHE A 464 23.44 8.42 -34.52
CA PHE A 464 24.87 8.69 -34.70
C PHE A 464 25.73 7.92 -33.68
N VAL A 465 25.32 7.91 -32.41
CA VAL A 465 26.01 7.17 -31.33
C VAL A 465 26.07 5.68 -31.65
N THR A 466 24.97 5.10 -32.10
CA THR A 466 24.86 3.68 -32.45
C THR A 466 25.74 3.33 -33.65
N GLU A 467 25.62 4.10 -34.75
CA GLU A 467 26.36 3.86 -36.00
C GLU A 467 27.87 4.04 -35.87
N ASN A 468 28.30 4.89 -34.94
CA ASN A 468 29.74 5.18 -34.75
C ASN A 468 30.36 4.47 -33.55
N GLY A 469 29.65 3.56 -32.92
CA GLY A 469 30.18 2.75 -31.80
C GLY A 469 30.52 3.57 -30.56
N LEU A 470 29.86 4.73 -30.37
CA LEU A 470 30.09 5.61 -29.21
C LEU A 470 29.29 5.21 -27.98
N GLY A 471 28.32 4.34 -28.17
CA GLY A 471 27.42 3.87 -27.11
C GLY A 471 26.22 3.13 -27.70
N ARG A 472 25.17 3.07 -26.94
CA ARG A 472 23.91 2.37 -27.31
C ARG A 472 22.69 3.06 -26.75
N VAL A 473 21.54 2.83 -27.40
CA VAL A 473 20.23 3.20 -26.87
C VAL A 473 19.83 2.16 -25.84
N LYS A 474 19.36 2.57 -24.68
CA LYS A 474 19.01 1.69 -23.58
C LYS A 474 17.77 2.19 -22.83
N VAL A 475 16.95 1.24 -22.39
CA VAL A 475 15.88 1.50 -21.44
C VAL A 475 16.42 1.20 -20.05
N ASN A 476 16.32 2.17 -19.16
CA ASN A 476 16.70 2.03 -17.75
C ASN A 476 15.46 2.13 -16.85
N TYR A 477 15.56 1.49 -15.70
CA TYR A 477 14.54 1.54 -14.67
C TYR A 477 15.17 1.98 -13.36
N ARG A 478 14.45 2.82 -12.60
CA ARG A 478 14.90 3.24 -11.27
C ARG A 478 14.73 2.13 -10.24
N LEU A 479 13.78 1.22 -10.47
CA LEU A 479 13.50 0.08 -9.59
C LEU A 479 14.78 -0.75 -9.39
N ARG A 480 15.10 -0.99 -8.13
CA ARG A 480 16.26 -1.78 -7.72
C ARG A 480 15.86 -3.16 -7.26
N ASP A 481 16.81 -4.07 -7.26
CA ASP A 481 16.64 -5.38 -6.67
C ASP A 481 16.35 -5.26 -5.19
N ALA A 482 15.49 -6.13 -4.68
CA ALA A 482 15.12 -6.15 -3.27
C ALA A 482 16.24 -6.73 -2.43
N ILE A 483 16.64 -6.03 -1.38
CA ILE A 483 17.53 -6.56 -0.35
C ILE A 483 16.70 -7.52 0.50
N PHE A 484 17.10 -8.78 0.51
CA PHE A 484 16.28 -9.86 1.04
C PHE A 484 16.84 -10.50 2.32
N SER A 485 18.02 -10.11 2.79
CA SER A 485 18.60 -10.57 4.05
C SER A 485 18.30 -9.61 5.19
N ARG A 486 18.00 -10.17 6.38
CA ARG A 486 17.85 -9.42 7.63
C ARG A 486 18.67 -10.07 8.73
N GLN A 487 19.36 -9.26 9.50
CA GLN A 487 20.19 -9.70 10.62
C GLN A 487 19.37 -9.76 11.88
N ARG A 488 18.32 -10.59 11.83
CA ARG A 488 17.37 -10.80 12.94
C ARG A 488 17.06 -12.28 13.12
N TYR A 489 16.56 -12.62 14.29
CA TYR A 489 16.14 -13.98 14.62
C TYR A 489 14.71 -14.27 14.11
N TRP A 490 13.76 -13.38 14.39
CA TRP A 490 12.34 -13.61 14.13
C TRP A 490 11.98 -13.29 12.68
N GLY A 491 12.22 -14.27 11.82
CA GLY A 491 11.97 -14.23 10.39
C GLY A 491 12.16 -15.62 9.79
N GLU A 492 11.77 -15.81 8.54
CA GLU A 492 11.94 -17.10 7.85
C GLU A 492 13.43 -17.38 7.65
N PRO A 493 13.93 -18.54 8.10
CA PRO A 493 15.33 -18.90 7.83
C PRO A 493 15.53 -19.24 6.35
N PHE A 494 16.71 -18.88 5.81
CA PHE A 494 17.08 -19.27 4.47
C PHE A 494 17.43 -20.77 4.42
N PRO A 495 16.91 -21.52 3.44
CA PRO A 495 17.23 -22.94 3.29
C PRO A 495 18.59 -23.13 2.59
N VAL A 496 19.64 -22.53 3.17
CA VAL A 496 20.96 -22.39 2.55
C VAL A 496 22.06 -22.82 3.52
N TYR A 497 22.99 -23.64 3.03
CA TYR A 497 24.27 -23.90 3.69
C TYR A 497 25.43 -23.50 2.79
N TYR A 498 26.64 -23.34 3.35
CA TYR A 498 27.82 -22.87 2.63
C TYR A 498 28.87 -23.95 2.51
N LYS A 499 29.22 -24.29 1.26
CA LYS A 499 30.25 -25.24 0.91
C LYS A 499 31.32 -24.52 0.06
N ASP A 500 32.57 -24.53 0.49
CA ASP A 500 33.64 -23.77 -0.14
C ASP A 500 33.32 -22.26 -0.31
N GLY A 501 32.60 -21.71 0.66
CA GLY A 501 32.17 -20.30 0.61
C GLY A 501 31.00 -20.01 -0.32
N MET A 502 30.49 -21.01 -1.05
CA MET A 502 29.39 -20.85 -2.00
C MET A 502 28.08 -21.38 -1.42
N PRO A 503 26.96 -20.68 -1.63
CA PRO A 503 25.67 -21.11 -1.13
C PRO A 503 25.14 -22.35 -1.87
N GLN A 504 24.58 -23.26 -1.09
CA GLN A 504 23.92 -24.47 -1.57
C GLN A 504 22.52 -24.53 -0.97
N MET A 505 21.54 -24.94 -1.78
CA MET A 505 20.17 -25.13 -1.28
C MET A 505 20.06 -26.50 -0.62
N ILE A 506 19.39 -26.57 0.53
CA ILE A 506 18.99 -27.84 1.11
C ILE A 506 17.95 -28.51 0.19
N PRO A 507 17.81 -29.86 0.20
CA PRO A 507 16.81 -30.51 -0.63
C PRO A 507 15.39 -30.05 -0.32
N GLU A 508 14.54 -29.90 -1.35
CA GLU A 508 13.13 -29.52 -1.18
C GLU A 508 12.39 -30.43 -0.21
N ALA A 509 12.69 -31.73 -0.24
CA ALA A 509 12.09 -32.72 0.65
C ALA A 509 12.39 -32.47 2.14
N CYS A 510 13.41 -31.67 2.45
CA CYS A 510 13.79 -31.35 3.83
C CYS A 510 13.13 -30.06 4.35
N LEU A 511 12.36 -29.36 3.52
CA LEU A 511 11.60 -28.19 3.95
C LEU A 511 10.38 -28.58 4.81
N PRO A 512 10.02 -27.83 5.82
CA PRO A 512 10.63 -26.54 6.22
C PRO A 512 11.91 -26.70 7.04
N LEU A 513 12.86 -25.78 6.85
CA LEU A 513 13.99 -25.59 7.75
C LEU A 513 13.51 -24.66 8.86
N GLU A 514 13.37 -25.20 10.07
CA GLU A 514 12.80 -24.46 11.19
C GLU A 514 13.85 -23.63 11.93
N LEU A 515 13.42 -22.49 12.55
CA LEU A 515 14.28 -21.68 13.38
C LEU A 515 14.82 -22.47 14.56
N PRO A 516 16.14 -22.35 14.87
CA PRO A 516 16.73 -23.01 16.03
C PRO A 516 16.46 -22.25 17.31
N GLU A 517 16.68 -22.92 18.44
CA GLU A 517 16.76 -22.26 19.73
C GLU A 517 18.04 -21.43 19.85
N VAL A 518 17.94 -20.25 20.42
CA VAL A 518 19.08 -19.35 20.68
C VAL A 518 19.10 -18.91 22.14
N SER A 519 20.29 -18.66 22.66
CA SER A 519 20.46 -18.16 24.04
C SER A 519 20.08 -16.68 24.22
N ARG A 520 20.14 -15.91 23.10
CA ARG A 520 19.77 -14.50 23.08
C ARG A 520 19.42 -14.06 21.67
N PHE A 521 18.62 -13.00 21.55
CA PHE A 521 18.10 -12.48 20.29
C PHE A 521 18.91 -11.29 19.74
N LEU A 522 20.01 -10.94 20.39
CA LEU A 522 20.95 -9.90 19.96
C LEU A 522 22.03 -10.52 19.05
N PRO A 523 22.71 -9.71 18.23
CA PRO A 523 23.89 -10.15 17.52
C PRO A 523 24.93 -10.78 18.46
N THR A 524 25.79 -11.65 17.91
CA THR A 524 26.89 -12.24 18.66
C THR A 524 27.93 -11.17 19.04
N GLU A 525 28.83 -11.49 19.97
CA GLU A 525 29.91 -10.59 20.38
C GLU A 525 30.85 -10.22 19.21
N THR A 526 30.95 -11.10 18.22
CA THR A 526 31.74 -10.87 17.00
C THR A 526 30.98 -10.17 15.88
N GLY A 527 29.73 -9.77 16.13
CA GLY A 527 28.89 -9.02 15.18
C GLY A 527 28.10 -9.86 14.19
N GLU A 528 28.05 -11.15 14.34
CA GLU A 528 27.21 -12.04 13.53
C GLU A 528 25.73 -11.86 13.87
N PRO A 529 24.79 -12.14 12.95
CA PRO A 529 23.37 -12.11 13.23
C PRO A 529 22.95 -12.99 14.43
N PRO A 530 21.78 -12.78 15.02
CA PRO A 530 21.33 -13.55 16.19
C PRO A 530 21.34 -15.07 16.03
N LEU A 531 21.16 -15.61 14.81
CA LEU A 531 21.27 -17.05 14.55
C LEU A 531 22.70 -17.59 14.82
N GLY A 532 23.70 -16.72 14.85
CA GLY A 532 25.07 -17.06 15.27
C GLY A 532 25.17 -17.53 16.73
N ASN A 533 24.17 -17.22 17.56
CA ASN A 533 24.08 -17.72 18.94
C ASN A 533 23.53 -19.15 19.04
N ALA A 534 23.05 -19.73 17.96
CA ALA A 534 22.54 -21.10 17.93
C ALA A 534 23.70 -22.11 18.01
N THR A 535 23.53 -23.14 18.83
CA THR A 535 24.50 -24.23 18.96
C THR A 535 24.24 -25.36 17.96
N ARG A 536 23.02 -25.47 17.49
CA ARG A 536 22.57 -26.50 16.54
C ARG A 536 22.06 -25.83 15.27
N TRP A 537 23.00 -25.38 14.44
CA TRP A 537 22.68 -24.68 13.20
C TRP A 537 23.73 -24.99 12.12
N ALA A 538 23.89 -26.30 11.84
CA ALA A 538 24.75 -26.85 10.80
C ALA A 538 23.96 -27.86 9.96
N TRP A 539 24.32 -28.01 8.70
CA TRP A 539 23.66 -28.94 7.79
C TRP A 539 24.55 -30.17 7.54
N ASP A 540 24.02 -31.33 7.85
CA ASP A 540 24.64 -32.62 7.54
C ASP A 540 24.15 -33.06 6.15
N GLU A 541 24.98 -32.87 5.15
CA GLU A 541 24.65 -33.16 3.74
C GLU A 541 24.39 -34.64 3.52
N LYS A 542 25.11 -35.53 4.20
CA LYS A 542 24.97 -36.98 4.07
C LYS A 542 23.68 -37.49 4.65
N ASN A 543 23.31 -37.04 5.82
CA ASN A 543 22.08 -37.46 6.54
C ASN A 543 20.88 -36.57 6.26
N ALA A 544 21.05 -35.48 5.48
CA ALA A 544 20.03 -34.52 5.11
C ALA A 544 19.25 -33.97 6.32
N CYS A 545 19.97 -33.48 7.32
CA CYS A 545 19.37 -32.95 8.55
C CYS A 545 20.24 -31.85 9.20
N VAL A 546 19.59 -31.07 10.08
CA VAL A 546 20.30 -30.10 10.92
C VAL A 546 21.03 -30.86 12.04
N THR A 547 22.25 -30.44 12.33
CA THR A 547 23.09 -31.02 13.36
C THR A 547 23.82 -29.96 14.18
N ASP A 548 24.54 -30.38 15.20
CA ASP A 548 25.29 -29.51 16.09
C ASP A 548 26.46 -28.83 15.35
N ASN A 549 26.74 -27.57 15.66
CA ASN A 549 27.82 -26.80 15.05
C ASN A 549 29.20 -27.42 15.29
N SER A 550 29.39 -28.19 16.37
CA SER A 550 30.62 -28.89 16.66
C SER A 550 30.97 -29.96 15.60
N GLN A 551 30.01 -30.39 14.82
CA GLN A 551 30.16 -31.40 13.76
C GLN A 551 30.60 -30.79 12.42
N ILE A 552 30.72 -29.47 12.30
CA ILE A 552 31.17 -28.81 11.07
C ILE A 552 32.60 -29.24 10.73
N ASP A 553 32.76 -29.92 9.62
CA ASP A 553 34.06 -30.43 9.14
C ASP A 553 34.40 -29.93 7.74
N GLN A 554 33.55 -29.16 7.09
CA GLN A 554 33.66 -28.66 5.73
C GLN A 554 33.81 -29.78 4.67
N VAL A 555 33.42 -31.00 5.01
CA VAL A 555 33.46 -32.20 4.14
C VAL A 555 32.06 -32.79 3.97
N ASN A 556 31.34 -33.02 5.08
CA ASN A 556 29.98 -33.58 5.12
C ASN A 556 29.01 -32.68 5.90
N VAL A 557 29.54 -31.83 6.77
CA VAL A 557 28.73 -30.93 7.63
C VAL A 557 29.20 -29.50 7.41
N PHE A 558 28.25 -28.62 7.13
CA PHE A 558 28.46 -27.24 6.70
C PHE A 558 27.65 -26.24 7.50
N PRO A 559 28.12 -24.99 7.63
CA PRO A 559 27.35 -23.95 8.33
C PRO A 559 26.13 -23.52 7.52
N LEU A 560 25.02 -23.29 8.21
CA LEU A 560 23.80 -22.72 7.65
C LEU A 560 23.84 -21.19 7.65
N GLU A 561 23.06 -20.56 6.76
CA GLU A 561 22.92 -19.12 6.67
C GLU A 561 22.42 -18.52 8.00
N LEU A 562 23.02 -17.42 8.41
CA LEU A 562 22.72 -16.77 9.70
C LEU A 562 21.70 -15.64 9.61
N SER A 563 21.45 -15.09 8.40
CA SER A 563 20.40 -14.09 8.19
C SER A 563 19.04 -14.75 8.01
N THR A 564 17.98 -13.95 8.17
CA THR A 564 16.61 -14.37 7.90
C THR A 564 15.99 -13.50 6.82
N MET A 565 14.86 -13.93 6.27
CA MET A 565 14.14 -13.19 5.25
C MET A 565 13.41 -11.99 5.86
N PRO A 566 13.12 -10.93 5.06
CA PRO A 566 12.35 -9.79 5.54
C PRO A 566 10.88 -10.15 5.74
N GLY A 567 10.15 -9.31 6.50
CA GLY A 567 8.73 -9.51 6.76
C GLY A 567 7.88 -9.65 5.51
N PHE A 568 8.24 -8.94 4.43
CA PHE A 568 7.47 -9.01 3.17
C PHE A 568 7.61 -10.37 2.44
N ALA A 569 8.52 -11.23 2.83
CA ALA A 569 8.67 -12.56 2.21
C ALA A 569 7.40 -13.39 2.39
N GLY A 570 6.88 -13.46 3.62
CA GLY A 570 5.69 -14.23 3.93
C GLY A 570 4.40 -13.62 3.39
N SER A 571 4.35 -12.30 3.26
CA SER A 571 3.15 -11.59 2.79
C SER A 571 3.03 -11.49 1.27
N SER A 572 4.07 -11.85 0.52
CA SER A 572 4.06 -11.65 -0.94
C SER A 572 3.13 -12.61 -1.69
N ALA A 573 2.96 -13.84 -1.23
CA ALA A 573 2.13 -14.85 -1.90
C ALA A 573 1.04 -15.47 -1.01
N TYR A 574 0.69 -14.81 0.11
CA TYR A 574 -0.27 -15.37 1.06
C TYR A 574 -1.66 -15.59 0.45
N TYR A 575 -2.07 -14.76 -0.49
CA TYR A 575 -3.35 -14.90 -1.20
C TYR A 575 -3.47 -16.24 -1.95
N LEU A 576 -2.36 -16.79 -2.46
CA LEU A 576 -2.35 -18.11 -3.08
C LEU A 576 -2.50 -19.23 -2.03
N ARG A 577 -1.79 -19.07 -0.91
CA ARG A 577 -1.85 -20.06 0.17
C ARG A 577 -3.24 -20.17 0.81
N TYR A 578 -3.96 -19.07 0.89
CA TYR A 578 -5.34 -19.07 1.35
C TYR A 578 -6.28 -19.92 0.49
N MET A 579 -5.96 -20.10 -0.79
CA MET A 579 -6.77 -20.94 -1.69
C MET A 579 -6.68 -22.43 -1.31
N ASP A 580 -5.57 -22.84 -0.68
CA ASP A 580 -5.30 -24.23 -0.35
C ASP A 580 -4.33 -24.35 0.86
N PRO A 581 -4.72 -23.85 2.04
CA PRO A 581 -3.78 -23.61 3.13
C PRO A 581 -3.29 -24.86 3.84
N ARG A 582 -3.91 -26.01 3.64
CA ARG A 582 -3.56 -27.30 4.28
C ARG A 582 -2.89 -28.28 3.33
N ASN A 583 -2.55 -27.84 2.13
CA ASN A 583 -1.84 -28.68 1.16
C ASN A 583 -0.37 -28.80 1.56
N ASP A 584 0.08 -30.02 1.86
CA ASP A 584 1.47 -30.30 2.23
C ASP A 584 2.37 -30.59 1.02
N ASP A 585 1.78 -30.86 -0.15
CA ASP A 585 2.51 -31.25 -1.36
C ASP A 585 2.82 -30.11 -2.30
N ALA A 586 2.05 -29.00 -2.23
CA ALA A 586 2.21 -27.85 -3.09
C ALA A 586 1.78 -26.57 -2.36
N LEU A 587 2.28 -25.43 -2.80
CA LEU A 587 1.84 -24.10 -2.34
C LEU A 587 0.33 -23.96 -2.50
N VAL A 588 -0.18 -24.39 -3.66
CA VAL A 588 -1.58 -24.39 -4.02
C VAL A 588 -1.80 -25.48 -5.08
N SER A 589 -2.89 -26.20 -5.01
CA SER A 589 -3.25 -27.20 -6.02
C SER A 589 -3.69 -26.53 -7.33
N GLU A 590 -3.51 -27.23 -8.46
CA GLU A 590 -4.00 -26.76 -9.75
C GLU A 590 -5.52 -26.54 -9.75
N GLU A 591 -6.26 -27.39 -9.07
CA GLU A 591 -7.71 -27.26 -8.91
C GLU A 591 -8.09 -25.98 -8.15
N ALA A 592 -7.44 -25.71 -7.02
CA ALA A 592 -7.74 -24.55 -6.19
C ALA A 592 -7.40 -23.25 -6.92
N VAL A 593 -6.21 -23.12 -7.50
CA VAL A 593 -5.82 -21.90 -8.22
C VAL A 593 -6.61 -21.73 -9.52
N GLY A 594 -6.98 -22.82 -10.18
CA GLY A 594 -7.80 -22.77 -11.39
C GLY A 594 -9.21 -22.24 -11.12
N TYR A 595 -9.76 -22.53 -9.94
CA TYR A 595 -11.07 -22.05 -9.52
C TYR A 595 -11.02 -20.60 -8.97
N TRP A 596 -10.19 -20.36 -7.96
CA TRP A 596 -10.10 -19.05 -7.29
C TRP A 596 -9.32 -18.02 -8.07
N GLN A 597 -8.39 -18.44 -8.93
CA GLN A 597 -7.59 -17.64 -9.85
C GLN A 597 -6.73 -16.58 -9.18
N ASN A 598 -7.30 -15.40 -8.90
CA ASN A 598 -6.65 -14.30 -8.22
C ASN A 598 -7.67 -13.58 -7.32
N VAL A 599 -7.20 -12.58 -6.59
CA VAL A 599 -8.08 -11.76 -5.74
C VAL A 599 -8.89 -10.81 -6.59
N ASP A 600 -10.22 -10.87 -6.48
CA ASP A 600 -11.14 -9.99 -7.19
C ASP A 600 -11.20 -8.59 -6.57
N LEU A 601 -11.19 -8.54 -5.23
CA LEU A 601 -11.18 -7.29 -4.46
C LEU A 601 -10.18 -7.35 -3.33
N TYR A 602 -9.21 -6.44 -3.36
CA TYR A 602 -8.21 -6.29 -2.31
C TYR A 602 -8.37 -4.95 -1.60
N ILE A 603 -8.46 -4.98 -0.27
CA ILE A 603 -8.63 -3.77 0.54
C ILE A 603 -7.46 -3.65 1.53
N GLY A 604 -6.82 -2.50 1.53
CA GLY A 604 -5.69 -2.24 2.41
C GLY A 604 -5.16 -0.81 2.31
N GLY A 605 -4.18 -0.48 3.13
CA GLY A 605 -3.61 0.85 3.21
C GLY A 605 -2.78 1.25 1.99
N SER A 606 -2.80 2.52 1.63
CA SER A 606 -2.01 3.08 0.51
C SER A 606 -0.51 3.14 0.80
N GLU A 607 -0.11 3.03 2.06
CA GLU A 607 1.29 2.98 2.50
C GLU A 607 2.06 1.78 1.91
N HIS A 608 1.36 0.77 1.44
CA HIS A 608 1.95 -0.44 0.84
C HIS A 608 2.19 -0.34 -0.67
N ALA A 609 1.94 0.81 -1.27
CA ALA A 609 2.00 1.02 -2.73
C ALA A 609 3.36 0.67 -3.35
N THR A 610 4.46 1.01 -2.69
CA THR A 610 5.82 0.80 -3.19
C THR A 610 6.56 -0.37 -2.52
N GLY A 611 5.98 -0.95 -1.48
CA GLY A 611 6.52 -2.12 -0.77
C GLY A 611 5.75 -3.39 -1.13
N HIS A 612 4.84 -3.78 -0.24
CA HIS A 612 4.07 -5.03 -0.36
C HIS A 612 3.46 -5.27 -1.74
N LEU A 613 2.83 -4.27 -2.34
CA LEU A 613 2.15 -4.43 -3.63
C LEU A 613 3.13 -4.72 -4.78
N ILE A 614 4.28 -4.07 -4.80
CA ILE A 614 5.34 -4.35 -5.80
C ILE A 614 5.86 -5.78 -5.60
N TYR A 615 6.17 -6.17 -4.37
CA TYR A 615 6.72 -7.51 -4.09
C TYR A 615 5.71 -8.62 -4.37
N SER A 616 4.42 -8.43 -4.03
CA SER A 616 3.37 -9.40 -4.38
C SER A 616 3.20 -9.56 -5.88
N ARG A 617 3.23 -8.46 -6.63
CA ARG A 617 3.13 -8.49 -8.09
C ARG A 617 4.34 -9.17 -8.72
N PHE A 618 5.54 -8.88 -8.25
CA PHE A 618 6.76 -9.57 -8.67
C PHE A 618 6.69 -11.07 -8.37
N TRP A 619 6.36 -11.43 -7.14
CA TRP A 619 6.27 -12.82 -6.71
C TRP A 619 5.26 -13.62 -7.52
N ASN A 620 4.10 -13.01 -7.76
CA ASN A 620 3.05 -13.61 -8.58
C ASN A 620 3.50 -13.83 -10.03
N LYS A 621 4.21 -12.88 -10.63
CA LYS A 621 4.72 -13.00 -12.00
C LYS A 621 5.77 -14.11 -12.10
N PHE A 622 6.62 -14.23 -11.10
CA PHE A 622 7.56 -15.33 -11.02
C PHE A 622 6.84 -16.69 -10.93
N LEU A 623 5.86 -16.82 -10.07
CA LEU A 623 5.05 -18.04 -9.95
C LEU A 623 4.20 -18.31 -11.19
N PHE A 624 3.78 -17.27 -11.89
CA PHE A 624 3.13 -17.40 -13.19
C PHE A 624 4.09 -18.00 -14.23
N ASP A 625 5.34 -17.56 -14.25
CA ASP A 625 6.37 -18.10 -15.14
C ASP A 625 6.66 -19.58 -14.86
N LEU A 626 6.50 -20.04 -13.61
CA LEU A 626 6.61 -21.44 -13.22
C LEU A 626 5.36 -22.26 -13.50
N GLY A 627 4.26 -21.62 -13.96
CA GLY A 627 2.98 -22.28 -14.20
C GLY A 627 2.15 -22.57 -12.93
N ILE A 628 2.50 -21.94 -11.80
CA ILE A 628 1.78 -22.10 -10.53
C ILE A 628 0.59 -21.14 -10.47
N SER A 629 0.83 -19.84 -10.63
CA SER A 629 -0.25 -18.83 -10.73
C SER A 629 -0.84 -18.86 -12.15
N CYS A 630 -2.16 -18.81 -12.27
CA CYS A 630 -2.84 -18.80 -13.57
C CYS A 630 -3.11 -17.37 -14.10
N LYS A 631 -2.87 -16.36 -13.29
CA LYS A 631 -3.01 -14.93 -13.64
C LYS A 631 -1.70 -14.18 -13.45
N GLU A 632 -1.41 -13.23 -14.33
CA GLU A 632 -0.21 -12.40 -14.20
C GLU A 632 -0.28 -11.39 -13.06
N GLU A 633 -1.50 -10.96 -12.69
CA GLU A 633 -1.69 -10.01 -11.60
C GLU A 633 -2.41 -10.67 -10.42
N PRO A 634 -1.94 -10.44 -9.19
CA PRO A 634 -2.53 -11.07 -8.02
C PRO A 634 -3.84 -10.42 -7.58
N PHE A 635 -4.03 -9.12 -7.83
CA PHE A 635 -5.14 -8.33 -7.32
C PHE A 635 -5.80 -7.55 -8.45
N ALA A 636 -7.02 -7.96 -8.83
CA ALA A 636 -7.72 -7.36 -9.96
C ALA A 636 -8.19 -5.93 -9.65
N LYS A 637 -8.82 -5.75 -8.49
CA LYS A 637 -9.27 -4.45 -8.01
C LYS A 637 -8.69 -4.16 -6.63
N LEU A 638 -8.20 -2.95 -6.44
CA LEU A 638 -7.68 -2.48 -5.15
C LEU A 638 -8.45 -1.25 -4.68
N VAL A 639 -8.87 -1.28 -3.43
CA VAL A 639 -9.48 -0.13 -2.76
C VAL A 639 -8.64 0.20 -1.52
N ASN A 640 -8.14 1.43 -1.48
CA ASN A 640 -7.43 1.93 -0.31
C ASN A 640 -8.41 2.65 0.62
N GLN A 641 -8.50 2.20 1.87
CA GLN A 641 -9.24 2.92 2.88
C GLN A 641 -8.39 4.07 3.44
N GLY A 642 -9.07 5.14 3.87
CA GLY A 642 -8.46 6.21 4.64
C GLY A 642 -8.21 5.75 6.09
N MET A 643 -7.59 6.60 6.88
CA MET A 643 -7.35 6.33 8.30
C MET A 643 -8.43 6.94 9.17
N ILE A 644 -8.84 6.23 10.22
CA ILE A 644 -9.57 6.84 11.33
C ILE A 644 -8.53 7.50 12.23
N GLN A 645 -8.65 8.82 12.38
CA GLN A 645 -7.74 9.63 13.19
C GLN A 645 -8.25 9.72 14.62
N GLY A 646 -7.32 9.88 15.56
CA GLY A 646 -7.66 10.14 16.94
C GLY A 646 -7.86 11.63 17.21
N ARG A 647 -8.68 11.92 18.19
CA ARG A 647 -8.80 13.28 18.74
C ARG A 647 -7.99 13.30 20.03
N SER A 648 -6.74 13.81 19.93
CA SER A 648 -5.84 13.91 21.08
C SER A 648 -6.27 15.03 22.02
N ASN A 649 -6.05 14.85 23.30
CA ASN A 649 -6.21 15.91 24.30
C ASN A 649 -4.85 16.31 24.87
N PHE A 650 -4.75 17.57 25.27
CA PHE A 650 -3.51 18.16 25.82
C PHE A 650 -3.77 18.81 27.17
N VAL A 651 -2.79 18.63 28.07
CA VAL A 651 -2.63 19.45 29.26
C VAL A 651 -1.43 20.35 29.09
N TYR A 652 -1.40 21.49 29.74
CA TYR A 652 -0.40 22.52 29.56
C TYR A 652 0.42 22.68 30.85
N ARG A 653 1.64 22.20 30.82
CA ARG A 653 2.57 22.23 31.94
C ARG A 653 3.32 23.55 31.93
N ILE A 654 3.34 24.27 33.04
CA ILE A 654 4.16 25.45 33.23
C ILE A 654 5.62 25.00 33.33
N LYS A 655 6.48 25.66 32.55
CA LYS A 655 7.90 25.32 32.43
C LYS A 655 8.58 25.16 33.80
N ASP A 656 9.35 24.09 33.95
CA ASP A 656 10.12 23.75 35.17
C ASP A 656 9.27 23.56 36.44
N THR A 657 7.96 23.25 36.29
CA THR A 657 7.05 23.00 37.40
C THR A 657 6.25 21.73 37.20
N ASN A 658 5.50 21.31 38.23
CA ASN A 658 4.47 20.28 38.11
C ASN A 658 3.06 20.89 38.23
N THR A 659 2.93 22.09 37.73
CA THR A 659 1.65 22.83 37.67
C THR A 659 1.13 22.88 36.24
N PHE A 660 -0.14 22.54 36.08
CA PHE A 660 -0.85 22.47 34.82
C PHE A 660 -1.93 23.54 34.75
N VAL A 661 -1.94 24.31 33.69
CA VAL A 661 -2.89 25.40 33.48
C VAL A 661 -3.93 25.05 32.43
N SER A 662 -5.20 25.38 32.70
CA SER A 662 -6.32 25.12 31.80
C SER A 662 -6.16 25.88 30.47
N LEU A 663 -6.73 25.31 29.38
CA LEU A 663 -6.62 25.82 28.01
C LEU A 663 -6.83 27.34 27.88
N GLY A 664 -7.88 27.87 28.48
CA GLY A 664 -8.21 29.30 28.36
C GLY A 664 -7.26 30.25 29.06
N LEU A 665 -6.40 29.75 29.95
CA LEU A 665 -5.45 30.53 30.72
C LEU A 665 -3.99 30.27 30.32
N LYS A 666 -3.75 29.41 29.35
CA LYS A 666 -2.40 28.97 28.95
C LYS A 666 -1.51 30.11 28.43
N ASP A 667 -2.09 31.12 27.78
CA ASP A 667 -1.32 32.22 27.18
C ASP A 667 -0.75 33.21 28.24
N GLN A 668 -1.19 33.09 29.48
CA GLN A 668 -0.68 33.87 30.61
C GLN A 668 0.58 33.26 31.23
N HIS A 669 1.02 32.11 30.77
CA HIS A 669 2.16 31.34 31.29
C HIS A 669 3.03 30.80 30.16
N ASP A 670 4.29 30.52 30.45
CA ASP A 670 5.17 29.77 29.55
C ASP A 670 4.89 28.26 29.73
N VAL A 671 4.16 27.66 28.80
CA VAL A 671 3.67 26.29 28.92
C VAL A 671 4.19 25.38 27.81
N THR A 672 4.30 24.08 28.15
CA THR A 672 4.56 23.01 27.20
C THR A 672 3.30 22.13 27.11
N PRO A 673 2.74 21.94 25.91
CA PRO A 673 1.64 21.02 25.73
C PRO A 673 2.12 19.56 25.88
N ILE A 674 1.35 18.78 26.62
CA ILE A 674 1.62 17.36 26.87
C ILE A 674 0.37 16.56 26.53
N HIS A 675 0.53 15.50 25.74
CA HIS A 675 -0.56 14.57 25.47
C HIS A 675 -1.04 13.90 26.76
N VAL A 676 -2.35 13.84 26.91
CA VAL A 676 -3.00 13.17 28.04
C VAL A 676 -3.91 12.06 27.51
N ASP A 677 -4.02 10.97 28.27
CA ASP A 677 -4.89 9.85 27.92
C ASP A 677 -6.35 10.32 27.77
N VAL A 678 -6.91 10.13 26.58
CA VAL A 678 -8.30 10.55 26.27
C VAL A 678 -9.35 9.87 27.15
N ASN A 679 -9.00 8.72 27.76
CA ASN A 679 -9.92 7.99 28.66
C ASN A 679 -10.12 8.66 30.02
N ILE A 680 -9.30 9.62 30.38
CA ILE A 680 -9.42 10.41 31.60
C ILE A 680 -9.89 11.85 31.32
N VAL A 681 -10.40 12.10 30.12
CA VAL A 681 -10.95 13.39 29.69
C VAL A 681 -12.39 13.17 29.21
N HIS A 682 -13.31 13.96 29.72
CA HIS A 682 -14.75 13.90 29.37
C HIS A 682 -15.22 15.25 28.87
N ASN A 683 -15.64 15.32 27.60
CA ASN A 683 -16.04 16.59 26.96
C ASN A 683 -14.97 17.70 27.14
N ASP A 684 -13.72 17.34 26.92
CA ASP A 684 -12.53 18.20 27.09
C ASP A 684 -12.26 18.65 28.54
N VAL A 685 -12.94 18.09 29.53
CA VAL A 685 -12.70 18.35 30.97
C VAL A 685 -11.90 17.20 31.57
N LEU A 686 -10.76 17.52 32.14
CA LEU A 686 -9.84 16.55 32.75
C LEU A 686 -10.37 16.04 34.10
N ASP A 687 -10.32 14.74 34.31
CA ASP A 687 -10.50 14.12 35.62
C ASP A 687 -9.19 14.29 36.40
N LEU A 688 -9.15 15.20 37.34
CA LEU A 688 -7.94 15.57 38.08
C LEU A 688 -7.35 14.42 38.89
N ASP A 689 -8.21 13.64 39.54
CA ASP A 689 -7.78 12.49 40.37
C ASP A 689 -7.22 11.37 39.48
N ALA A 690 -7.87 11.09 38.37
CA ALA A 690 -7.40 10.12 37.40
C ALA A 690 -6.05 10.54 36.82
N PHE A 691 -5.84 11.81 36.54
CA PHE A 691 -4.59 12.34 36.03
C PHE A 691 -3.42 12.14 37.03
N LYS A 692 -3.65 12.44 38.27
CA LYS A 692 -2.66 12.21 39.34
C LYS A 692 -2.30 10.73 39.50
N ALA A 693 -3.27 9.84 39.32
CA ALA A 693 -3.10 8.40 39.39
C ALA A 693 -2.52 7.78 38.11
N TRP A 694 -2.58 8.50 37.02
CA TRP A 694 -2.16 7.99 35.70
C TRP A 694 -0.67 7.71 35.61
N ARG A 695 0.14 8.61 36.17
CA ARG A 695 1.62 8.44 36.23
C ARG A 695 2.17 8.90 37.58
N PRO A 696 3.22 8.24 38.07
CA PRO A 696 3.85 8.61 39.36
C PRO A 696 4.32 10.05 39.40
N GLU A 697 4.85 10.61 38.28
CA GLU A 697 5.35 11.98 38.20
C GLU A 697 4.25 13.04 38.36
N TYR A 698 2.98 12.67 38.19
CA TYR A 698 1.85 13.59 38.31
C TYR A 698 1.11 13.46 39.66
N ALA A 699 1.58 12.62 40.55
CA ALA A 699 0.93 12.39 41.83
C ALA A 699 0.75 13.70 42.64
N ASP A 700 1.70 14.61 42.54
CA ASP A 700 1.71 15.90 43.24
C ASP A 700 1.36 17.07 42.34
N ALA A 701 0.72 16.82 41.20
CA ALA A 701 0.36 17.84 40.25
C ALA A 701 -0.62 18.88 40.84
N GLU A 702 -0.36 20.15 40.54
CA GLU A 702 -1.26 21.28 40.89
C GLU A 702 -1.92 21.79 39.62
N PHE A 703 -3.11 22.36 39.75
CA PHE A 703 -3.91 22.82 38.59
C PHE A 703 -4.37 24.25 38.76
N ILE A 704 -4.27 25.02 37.66
CA ILE A 704 -4.89 26.33 37.53
C ILE A 704 -6.14 26.15 36.68
N LEU A 705 -7.32 26.26 37.32
CA LEU A 705 -8.60 25.91 36.76
C LEU A 705 -9.35 27.10 36.14
N GLU A 706 -10.25 26.83 35.20
CA GLU A 706 -11.25 27.76 34.66
C GLU A 706 -12.61 27.39 35.23
N ASP A 707 -13.29 28.29 35.88
CA ASP A 707 -14.62 28.06 36.45
C ASP A 707 -14.76 26.72 37.22
N GLY A 708 -13.71 26.39 37.98
CA GLY A 708 -13.64 25.14 38.76
C GLY A 708 -13.34 23.89 37.96
N LYS A 709 -13.03 24.00 36.67
CA LYS A 709 -12.73 22.88 35.77
C LYS A 709 -11.39 23.07 35.07
N TYR A 710 -10.71 21.95 34.77
CA TYR A 710 -9.57 21.93 33.90
C TYR A 710 -10.02 21.58 32.47
N VAL A 711 -9.92 22.52 31.56
CA VAL A 711 -10.24 22.33 30.15
C VAL A 711 -8.99 21.97 29.38
N CYS A 712 -9.00 20.83 28.69
CA CYS A 712 -7.90 20.36 27.86
C CYS A 712 -7.97 20.97 26.44
N GLY A 713 -6.79 21.17 25.82
CA GLY A 713 -6.71 21.38 24.39
C GLY A 713 -6.98 20.09 23.62
N TRP A 714 -7.15 20.21 22.30
CA TRP A 714 -7.38 19.07 21.44
C TRP A 714 -6.82 19.29 20.02
N ALA A 715 -6.49 18.21 19.35
CA ALA A 715 -6.09 18.19 17.94
C ALA A 715 -6.42 16.85 17.32
N VAL A 716 -6.70 16.87 16.01
CA VAL A 716 -6.89 15.64 15.24
C VAL A 716 -5.52 15.15 14.77
N GLU A 717 -5.16 13.97 15.16
CA GLU A 717 -3.87 13.34 14.89
C GLU A 717 -4.04 11.87 14.51
N LYS A 718 -2.96 11.24 14.06
CA LYS A 718 -2.93 9.79 13.86
C LYS A 718 -3.29 9.09 15.17
N MET A 719 -4.19 8.10 15.10
CA MET A 719 -4.53 7.29 16.29
C MET A 719 -3.36 6.35 16.60
N SER A 720 -2.73 6.54 17.75
CA SER A 720 -1.61 5.72 18.21
C SER A 720 -1.45 5.77 19.72
N LYS A 721 -0.77 4.76 20.27
CA LYS A 721 -0.48 4.69 21.71
C LYS A 721 0.36 5.89 22.20
N SER A 722 1.31 6.34 21.40
CA SER A 722 2.19 7.44 21.77
C SER A 722 1.47 8.78 21.86
N MET A 723 0.32 8.90 21.21
CA MET A 723 -0.55 10.07 21.25
C MET A 723 -1.64 9.97 22.33
N TYR A 724 -1.74 8.83 23.00
CA TYR A 724 -2.75 8.56 24.05
C TYR A 724 -4.20 8.83 23.59
N ASN A 725 -4.47 8.66 22.31
CA ASN A 725 -5.75 8.95 21.67
C ASN A 725 -6.47 7.70 21.13
N VAL A 726 -6.02 6.51 21.54
CA VAL A 726 -6.58 5.24 21.08
C VAL A 726 -7.95 5.00 21.69
N VAL A 727 -8.92 4.63 20.85
CA VAL A 727 -10.24 4.15 21.25
C VAL A 727 -10.28 2.63 21.04
N ASN A 728 -10.62 1.91 22.12
CA ASN A 728 -10.67 0.45 22.11
C ASN A 728 -12.02 -0.03 21.54
N PRO A 729 -12.01 -0.87 20.49
CA PRO A 729 -13.25 -1.40 19.92
C PRO A 729 -14.03 -2.28 20.90
N ASP A 730 -13.39 -2.92 21.87
CA ASP A 730 -14.10 -3.74 22.88
C ASP A 730 -15.09 -2.91 23.70
N TYR A 731 -14.67 -1.71 24.10
CA TYR A 731 -15.54 -0.80 24.84
C TYR A 731 -16.78 -0.41 24.01
N ILE A 732 -16.58 -0.13 22.73
CA ILE A 732 -17.67 0.24 21.81
C ILE A 732 -18.65 -0.92 21.59
N VAL A 733 -18.10 -2.12 21.36
CA VAL A 733 -18.92 -3.34 21.15
C VAL A 733 -19.71 -3.67 22.43
N GLU A 734 -19.10 -3.56 23.60
CA GLU A 734 -19.74 -3.83 24.87
C GLU A 734 -20.84 -2.82 25.19
N THR A 735 -20.62 -1.56 24.86
CA THR A 735 -21.56 -0.45 25.16
C THR A 735 -22.69 -0.35 24.15
N TYR A 736 -22.40 -0.50 22.85
CA TYR A 736 -23.35 -0.22 21.75
C TYR A 736 -23.63 -1.43 20.87
N GLY A 737 -22.78 -2.45 20.90
CA GLY A 737 -22.87 -3.62 20.04
C GLY A 737 -21.99 -3.54 18.80
N ALA A 738 -21.69 -4.70 18.24
CA ALA A 738 -20.87 -4.85 17.03
C ALA A 738 -21.55 -4.27 15.79
N ASP A 739 -22.86 -4.50 15.63
CA ASP A 739 -23.60 -3.96 14.50
C ASP A 739 -23.61 -2.43 14.48
N THR A 740 -23.69 -1.81 15.66
CA THR A 740 -23.60 -0.34 15.79
C THR A 740 -22.19 0.14 15.40
N LEU A 741 -21.14 -0.52 15.86
CA LEU A 741 -19.77 -0.19 15.48
C LEU A 741 -19.58 -0.28 13.96
N ARG A 742 -20.03 -1.36 13.35
CA ARG A 742 -19.93 -1.57 11.91
C ARG A 742 -20.61 -0.46 11.12
N LEU A 743 -21.82 -0.08 11.50
CA LEU A 743 -22.57 1.01 10.87
C LEU A 743 -21.86 2.35 11.06
N TYR A 744 -21.40 2.63 12.26
CA TYR A 744 -20.78 3.91 12.57
C TYR A 744 -19.48 4.14 11.82
N GLU A 745 -18.62 3.12 11.71
CA GLU A 745 -17.37 3.24 10.96
C GLU A 745 -17.62 3.53 9.48
N MET A 746 -18.69 2.97 8.92
CA MET A 746 -19.07 3.27 7.52
C MET A 746 -19.77 4.64 7.39
N PHE A 747 -20.43 5.08 8.43
CA PHE A 747 -21.16 6.36 8.47
C PHE A 747 -20.23 7.58 8.54
N LEU A 748 -19.05 7.44 9.11
CA LEU A 748 -18.13 8.54 9.40
C LEU A 748 -17.71 9.36 8.16
N GLY A 749 -17.70 8.77 6.99
CA GLY A 749 -17.32 9.43 5.76
C GLY A 749 -16.96 8.47 4.63
N PRO A 750 -16.57 9.00 3.48
CA PRO A 750 -16.12 8.17 2.35
C PRO A 750 -14.97 7.26 2.75
N ILE A 751 -14.98 6.02 2.23
CA ILE A 751 -14.02 4.96 2.62
C ILE A 751 -12.56 5.37 2.37
N ASN A 752 -12.31 6.10 1.29
CA ASN A 752 -10.97 6.51 0.87
C ASN A 752 -10.41 7.75 1.57
N GLN A 753 -11.21 8.41 2.41
CA GLN A 753 -10.81 9.63 3.11
C GLN A 753 -10.50 9.35 4.58
N SER A 754 -9.46 10.01 5.08
CA SER A 754 -9.17 10.03 6.51
C SER A 754 -10.21 10.88 7.24
N LYS A 755 -10.60 10.45 8.44
CA LYS A 755 -11.67 11.04 9.22
C LYS A 755 -11.41 10.88 10.71
N PRO A 756 -11.76 11.88 11.54
CA PRO A 756 -11.58 11.77 12.98
C PRO A 756 -12.67 10.87 13.58
N TRP A 757 -12.30 10.11 14.61
CA TRP A 757 -13.23 9.39 15.44
C TRP A 757 -13.95 10.36 16.40
N ASP A 758 -15.28 10.32 16.43
CA ASP A 758 -16.08 11.08 17.36
C ASP A 758 -17.00 10.13 18.14
N SER A 759 -16.69 9.89 19.40
CA SER A 759 -17.46 8.98 20.26
C SER A 759 -18.90 9.43 20.52
N ASN A 760 -19.21 10.69 20.28
CA ASN A 760 -20.57 11.22 20.49
C ASN A 760 -21.53 10.89 19.34
N GLY A 761 -21.01 10.64 18.14
CA GLY A 761 -21.83 10.39 16.96
C GLY A 761 -22.42 8.98 16.85
N ILE A 762 -21.84 8.03 17.58
CA ILE A 762 -22.23 6.61 17.47
C ILE A 762 -23.68 6.34 17.95
N ASP A 763 -24.19 7.17 18.83
CA ASP A 763 -25.53 7.03 19.40
C ASP A 763 -26.63 7.09 18.33
N GLY A 764 -26.43 7.85 17.27
CA GLY A 764 -27.33 7.91 16.11
C GLY A 764 -27.52 6.57 15.41
N CYS A 765 -26.43 5.83 15.22
CA CYS A 765 -26.48 4.49 14.62
C CYS A 765 -27.14 3.48 15.56
N PHE A 766 -26.87 3.58 16.85
CA PHE A 766 -27.51 2.72 17.85
C PHE A 766 -29.03 2.94 17.89
N ARG A 767 -29.48 4.19 17.90
CA ARG A 767 -30.90 4.53 17.85
C ARG A 767 -31.58 4.07 16.56
N PHE A 768 -30.88 4.14 15.44
CA PHE A 768 -31.36 3.61 14.16
C PHE A 768 -31.64 2.11 14.25
N LEU A 769 -30.71 1.32 14.79
CA LEU A 769 -30.92 -0.14 14.94
C LEU A 769 -32.11 -0.46 15.85
N ARG A 770 -32.30 0.30 16.91
CA ARG A 770 -33.48 0.17 17.77
C ARG A 770 -34.78 0.48 17.02
N LYS A 771 -34.82 1.52 16.23
CA LYS A 771 -35.97 1.85 15.39
C LYS A 771 -36.24 0.77 14.35
N CYS A 772 -35.20 0.25 13.70
CA CYS A 772 -35.32 -0.83 12.75
C CYS A 772 -35.88 -2.09 13.40
N TRP A 773 -35.38 -2.45 14.57
CA TRP A 773 -35.88 -3.58 15.38
C TRP A 773 -37.36 -3.41 15.68
N ASN A 774 -37.78 -2.21 16.11
CA ASN A 774 -39.15 -1.90 16.48
C ASN A 774 -40.18 -1.93 15.33
N LEU A 775 -39.73 -1.91 14.07
CA LEU A 775 -40.61 -2.14 12.92
C LEU A 775 -41.26 -3.52 12.93
N PHE A 776 -40.65 -4.50 13.58
CA PHE A 776 -41.10 -5.89 13.59
C PHE A 776 -42.00 -6.23 14.77
N PHE A 777 -42.19 -5.29 15.69
CA PHE A 777 -42.95 -5.50 16.90
C PHE A 777 -44.02 -4.40 17.07
N ASP A 778 -45.14 -4.74 17.69
CA ASP A 778 -46.17 -3.77 18.03
C ASP A 778 -45.84 -3.01 19.33
N LYS A 779 -46.74 -2.10 19.72
CA LYS A 779 -46.57 -1.28 20.93
C LYS A 779 -46.51 -2.09 22.24
N ASN A 780 -46.95 -3.36 22.22
CA ASN A 780 -46.89 -4.29 23.34
C ASN A 780 -45.67 -5.18 23.32
N GLY A 781 -44.78 -5.01 22.33
CA GLY A 781 -43.59 -5.85 22.16
C GLY A 781 -43.86 -7.22 21.54
N GLU A 782 -45.04 -7.43 20.94
CA GLU A 782 -45.39 -8.66 20.27
C GLU A 782 -45.04 -8.60 18.79
N TRP A 783 -44.74 -9.79 18.19
CA TRP A 783 -44.39 -9.88 16.77
C TRP A 783 -45.51 -9.36 15.88
N ALA A 784 -45.22 -8.36 15.06
CA ALA A 784 -46.24 -7.63 14.28
C ALA A 784 -46.22 -7.95 12.78
N VAL A 785 -45.27 -8.72 12.28
CA VAL A 785 -45.16 -9.02 10.85
C VAL A 785 -46.28 -9.94 10.39
N LYS A 786 -46.94 -9.58 9.30
CA LYS A 786 -48.08 -10.29 8.72
C LYS A 786 -47.91 -10.56 7.22
N GLU A 787 -48.60 -11.59 6.73
CA GLU A 787 -48.74 -11.91 5.29
C GLU A 787 -49.67 -10.90 4.57
N GLU A 788 -49.59 -9.66 4.92
CA GLU A 788 -50.41 -8.58 4.38
C GLU A 788 -49.74 -8.00 3.15
N ALA A 789 -50.52 -7.73 2.11
CA ALA A 789 -49.98 -7.12 0.89
C ALA A 789 -49.39 -5.74 1.19
N ALA A 790 -48.20 -5.46 0.62
CA ALA A 790 -47.58 -4.17 0.76
C ALA A 790 -48.39 -3.07 0.07
N THR A 791 -48.43 -1.90 0.71
CA THR A 791 -49.03 -0.72 0.10
C THR A 791 -48.09 -0.17 -0.98
N LYS A 792 -48.60 0.68 -1.88
CA LYS A 792 -47.81 1.36 -2.90
C LYS A 792 -46.68 2.19 -2.28
N ASP A 793 -46.94 2.88 -1.18
CA ASP A 793 -45.96 3.67 -0.44
C ASP A 793 -44.87 2.79 0.20
N ASN A 794 -45.22 1.62 0.73
CA ASN A 794 -44.27 0.65 1.26
C ASN A 794 -43.29 0.18 0.17
N LEU A 795 -43.83 -0.18 -1.00
CA LEU A 795 -43.04 -0.64 -2.13
C LEU A 795 -42.13 0.47 -2.69
N LYS A 796 -42.61 1.70 -2.73
CA LYS A 796 -41.81 2.86 -3.16
C LYS A 796 -40.61 3.08 -2.23
N SER A 797 -40.85 3.11 -0.92
CA SER A 797 -39.78 3.24 0.07
C SER A 797 -38.77 2.10 -0.03
N LEU A 798 -39.24 0.86 -0.18
CA LEU A 798 -38.38 -0.30 -0.32
C LEU A 798 -37.52 -0.24 -1.59
N HIS A 799 -38.12 0.08 -2.75
CA HIS A 799 -37.38 0.07 -4.03
C HIS A 799 -36.43 1.25 -4.16
N LYS A 800 -36.71 2.38 -3.56
CA LYS A 800 -35.71 3.46 -3.40
C LYS A 800 -34.51 2.98 -2.62
N LEU A 801 -34.73 2.24 -1.55
CA LEU A 801 -33.68 1.69 -0.71
C LEU A 801 -32.88 0.62 -1.47
N ILE A 802 -33.53 -0.30 -2.15
CA ILE A 802 -32.86 -1.34 -2.95
C ILE A 802 -31.89 -0.70 -3.95
N LYS A 803 -32.38 0.28 -4.72
CA LYS A 803 -31.57 0.99 -5.70
C LYS A 803 -30.35 1.66 -5.06
N LYS A 804 -30.58 2.44 -4.01
CA LYS A 804 -29.54 3.23 -3.35
C LYS A 804 -28.48 2.35 -2.70
N VAL A 805 -28.90 1.35 -1.95
CA VAL A 805 -27.99 0.44 -1.25
C VAL A 805 -27.17 -0.40 -2.24
N THR A 806 -27.80 -0.90 -3.30
CA THR A 806 -27.10 -1.67 -4.33
C THR A 806 -26.03 -0.84 -5.02
N GLU A 807 -26.37 0.35 -5.47
CA GLU A 807 -25.42 1.28 -6.10
C GLU A 807 -24.30 1.68 -5.15
N ASP A 808 -24.63 1.96 -3.89
CA ASP A 808 -23.65 2.40 -2.89
C ASP A 808 -22.69 1.28 -2.47
N ILE A 809 -23.12 0.03 -2.42
CA ILE A 809 -22.24 -1.11 -2.17
C ILE A 809 -21.28 -1.28 -3.36
N GLU A 810 -21.80 -1.26 -4.59
CA GLU A 810 -20.99 -1.42 -5.81
C GLU A 810 -19.92 -0.34 -5.96
N THR A 811 -20.18 0.87 -5.45
CA THR A 811 -19.26 2.01 -5.53
C THR A 811 -18.50 2.28 -4.22
N PHE A 812 -18.66 1.44 -3.20
CA PHE A 812 -18.08 1.63 -1.86
C PHE A 812 -18.51 2.94 -1.19
N SER A 813 -19.70 3.43 -1.51
CA SER A 813 -20.29 4.66 -0.96
C SER A 813 -21.14 4.33 0.28
N TYR A 814 -20.58 3.60 1.23
CA TYR A 814 -21.30 3.10 2.40
C TYR A 814 -21.83 4.22 3.30
N ASN A 815 -21.13 5.34 3.36
CA ASN A 815 -21.53 6.51 4.15
C ASN A 815 -22.85 7.14 3.68
N THR A 816 -23.27 6.91 2.46
CA THR A 816 -24.55 7.36 1.92
C THR A 816 -25.63 6.29 1.99
N ALA A 817 -25.24 5.01 2.04
CA ALA A 817 -26.16 3.90 2.18
C ALA A 817 -26.84 3.90 3.57
N ILE A 818 -26.07 4.20 4.62
CA ILE A 818 -26.60 4.18 5.99
C ILE A 818 -27.72 5.23 6.22
N PRO A 819 -27.56 6.50 5.83
CA PRO A 819 -28.66 7.44 5.84
C PRO A 819 -29.88 6.99 5.03
N ALA A 820 -29.68 6.30 3.92
CA ALA A 820 -30.78 5.74 3.12
C ALA A 820 -31.59 4.70 3.91
N PHE A 821 -30.92 3.84 4.69
CA PHE A 821 -31.58 2.92 5.63
C PHE A 821 -32.38 3.68 6.68
N MET A 822 -31.82 4.74 7.22
CA MET A 822 -32.48 5.57 8.24
C MET A 822 -33.77 6.20 7.69
N ILE A 823 -33.70 6.72 6.48
CA ILE A 823 -34.87 7.33 5.79
C ILE A 823 -35.96 6.29 5.53
N ALA A 824 -35.58 5.15 4.94
CA ALA A 824 -36.52 4.07 4.62
C ALA A 824 -37.20 3.51 5.88
N THR A 825 -36.43 3.30 6.95
CA THR A 825 -36.96 2.83 8.26
C THR A 825 -37.94 3.85 8.84
N GLY A 826 -37.64 5.14 8.77
CA GLY A 826 -38.53 6.22 9.21
C GLY A 826 -39.85 6.25 8.40
N GLU A 827 -39.76 6.13 7.07
CA GLU A 827 -40.91 6.09 6.18
C GLU A 827 -41.80 4.89 6.46
N LEU A 828 -41.21 3.68 6.58
CA LEU A 828 -41.97 2.46 6.87
C LEU A 828 -42.63 2.50 8.25
N ALA A 829 -41.99 3.10 9.25
CA ALA A 829 -42.59 3.31 10.57
C ALA A 829 -43.76 4.26 10.52
N GLN A 830 -43.65 5.36 9.79
CA GLN A 830 -44.74 6.32 9.59
C GLN A 830 -45.93 5.70 8.84
N GLN A 831 -45.65 4.86 7.87
CA GLN A 831 -46.66 4.12 7.09
C GLN A 831 -47.25 2.94 7.89
N LYS A 832 -46.73 2.64 9.06
CA LYS A 832 -47.14 1.49 9.89
C LYS A 832 -47.02 0.15 9.10
N CYS A 833 -45.96 -0.01 8.32
CA CYS A 833 -45.76 -1.19 7.51
C CYS A 833 -45.58 -2.45 8.38
N VAL A 834 -46.37 -3.46 8.12
CA VAL A 834 -46.30 -4.78 8.76
C VAL A 834 -46.15 -5.90 7.71
N SER A 835 -46.05 -5.53 6.44
CA SER A 835 -45.99 -6.48 5.32
C SER A 835 -44.70 -7.27 5.35
N ARG A 836 -44.78 -8.60 5.42
CA ARG A 836 -43.67 -9.50 5.33
C ARG A 836 -42.89 -9.30 4.02
N GLU A 837 -43.57 -9.09 2.92
CA GLU A 837 -42.99 -8.86 1.60
C GLU A 837 -41.91 -7.75 1.63
N VAL A 838 -42.17 -6.68 2.34
CA VAL A 838 -41.27 -5.52 2.45
C VAL A 838 -40.25 -5.73 3.57
N LEU A 839 -40.68 -6.13 4.76
CA LEU A 839 -39.78 -6.24 5.93
C LEU A 839 -38.76 -7.37 5.78
N GLU A 840 -39.10 -8.45 5.12
CA GLU A 840 -38.15 -9.53 4.82
C GLU A 840 -37.02 -9.08 3.89
N LYS A 841 -37.35 -8.30 2.86
CA LYS A 841 -36.36 -7.73 1.94
C LYS A 841 -35.49 -6.66 2.63
N LEU A 842 -36.08 -5.90 3.55
CA LEU A 842 -35.30 -4.95 4.38
C LEU A 842 -34.23 -5.66 5.20
N VAL A 843 -34.55 -6.81 5.78
CA VAL A 843 -33.60 -7.62 6.55
C VAL A 843 -32.44 -8.08 5.66
N VAL A 844 -32.73 -8.53 4.45
CA VAL A 844 -31.67 -8.96 3.50
C VAL A 844 -30.77 -7.80 3.11
N LEU A 845 -31.34 -6.62 2.84
CA LEU A 845 -30.56 -5.41 2.52
C LEU A 845 -29.67 -4.99 3.68
N LEU A 846 -30.15 -5.13 4.91
CA LEU A 846 -29.43 -4.75 6.12
C LEU A 846 -28.33 -5.75 6.49
N ALA A 847 -28.45 -7.01 6.10
CA ALA A 847 -27.57 -8.10 6.52
C ALA A 847 -26.07 -7.83 6.28
N PRO A 848 -25.62 -7.26 5.15
CA PRO A 848 -24.20 -6.95 4.99
C PRO A 848 -23.67 -5.93 6.00
N PHE A 849 -24.48 -4.97 6.40
CA PHE A 849 -24.12 -3.88 7.31
C PHE A 849 -24.22 -4.26 8.78
N ALA A 850 -25.28 -4.96 9.14
CA ALA A 850 -25.61 -5.34 10.52
C ALA A 850 -26.02 -6.82 10.58
N PRO A 851 -25.07 -7.74 10.44
CA PRO A 851 -25.36 -9.16 10.24
C PRO A 851 -26.02 -9.84 11.44
N HIS A 852 -25.71 -9.42 12.66
CA HIS A 852 -26.25 -10.07 13.85
C HIS A 852 -27.76 -9.81 14.01
N VAL A 853 -28.18 -8.57 13.93
CA VAL A 853 -29.61 -8.22 14.03
C VAL A 853 -30.38 -8.77 12.83
N ALA A 854 -29.76 -8.79 11.64
CA ALA A 854 -30.36 -9.34 10.45
C ALA A 854 -30.62 -10.85 10.57
N GLU A 855 -29.67 -11.61 11.10
CA GLU A 855 -29.85 -13.04 11.36
C GLU A 855 -30.97 -13.30 12.38
N GLU A 856 -31.02 -12.51 13.45
CA GLU A 856 -32.07 -12.65 14.46
C GLU A 856 -33.46 -12.37 13.90
N LEU A 857 -33.63 -11.33 13.13
CA LEU A 857 -34.89 -10.99 12.47
C LEU A 857 -35.27 -12.04 11.41
N TRP A 858 -34.29 -12.55 10.66
CA TRP A 858 -34.48 -13.58 9.67
C TRP A 858 -35.02 -14.89 10.29
N GLU A 859 -34.44 -15.29 11.42
CA GLU A 859 -34.93 -16.44 12.21
C GLU A 859 -36.36 -16.21 12.72
N LYS A 860 -36.66 -15.02 13.23
CA LYS A 860 -38.00 -14.67 13.71
C LYS A 860 -39.04 -14.60 12.60
N LEU A 861 -38.61 -14.36 11.36
CA LEU A 861 -39.48 -14.48 10.17
C LEU A 861 -39.81 -15.92 9.81
N GLY A 862 -39.26 -16.91 10.50
CA GLY A 862 -39.55 -18.33 10.32
C GLY A 862 -38.56 -19.09 9.44
N HIS A 863 -37.45 -18.47 9.05
CA HIS A 863 -36.43 -19.15 8.27
C HIS A 863 -35.54 -20.05 9.13
N THR A 864 -35.13 -21.18 8.58
CA THR A 864 -34.26 -22.16 9.24
C THR A 864 -32.81 -22.06 8.73
N THR A 865 -32.61 -21.36 7.61
CA THR A 865 -31.29 -21.13 6.99
C THR A 865 -30.74 -19.77 7.38
N THR A 866 -29.43 -19.58 7.17
CA THR A 866 -28.81 -18.27 7.41
C THR A 866 -29.28 -17.21 6.41
N VAL A 867 -29.40 -15.96 6.85
CA VAL A 867 -29.69 -14.82 5.95
C VAL A 867 -28.61 -14.64 4.89
N CYS A 868 -27.40 -15.13 5.15
CA CYS A 868 -26.29 -15.05 4.19
C CYS A 868 -26.59 -15.75 2.87
N ASP A 869 -27.47 -16.74 2.86
CA ASP A 869 -27.85 -17.52 1.67
C ASP A 869 -29.19 -17.09 1.06
N ALA A 870 -29.74 -15.98 1.53
CA ALA A 870 -30.93 -15.36 0.91
C ALA A 870 -30.56 -14.77 -0.46
N GLU A 871 -31.57 -14.39 -1.21
CA GLU A 871 -31.39 -13.71 -2.49
C GLU A 871 -31.43 -12.20 -2.31
N TRP A 872 -30.47 -11.49 -2.90
CA TRP A 872 -30.47 -10.01 -2.91
C TRP A 872 -31.72 -9.49 -3.61
N PRO A 873 -32.46 -8.56 -3.01
CA PRO A 873 -33.68 -8.02 -3.60
C PRO A 873 -33.45 -7.41 -4.98
N ILE A 874 -34.40 -7.67 -5.89
CA ILE A 874 -34.37 -7.15 -7.25
C ILE A 874 -35.07 -5.79 -7.29
N PHE A 875 -34.38 -4.78 -7.84
CA PHE A 875 -34.96 -3.45 -8.04
C PHE A 875 -35.97 -3.46 -9.19
N ASP A 876 -37.14 -2.85 -8.95
CA ASP A 876 -38.15 -2.64 -9.96
C ASP A 876 -38.52 -1.15 -10.00
N GLU A 877 -38.15 -0.48 -11.09
CA GLU A 877 -38.36 0.96 -11.29
C GLU A 877 -39.84 1.34 -11.33
N SER A 878 -40.76 0.42 -11.69
CA SER A 878 -42.18 0.69 -11.74
C SER A 878 -42.75 1.12 -10.41
N HIS A 879 -42.15 0.72 -9.29
CA HIS A 879 -42.59 1.11 -7.94
C HIS A 879 -42.16 2.53 -7.55
N LEU A 880 -41.28 3.17 -8.33
CA LEU A 880 -40.87 4.57 -8.12
C LEU A 880 -41.76 5.57 -8.82
N LYS A 881 -42.68 5.12 -9.66
CA LYS A 881 -43.58 6.02 -10.38
C LYS A 881 -44.53 6.71 -9.38
N GLU A 882 -44.55 8.01 -9.46
CA GLU A 882 -45.47 8.83 -8.67
C GLU A 882 -46.78 8.90 -9.38
N ASP A 883 -47.89 8.71 -8.63
CA ASP A 883 -49.24 8.87 -9.17
C ASP A 883 -49.63 10.35 -9.26
N SER A 884 -48.99 11.17 -8.47
CA SER A 884 -49.21 12.60 -8.45
C SER A 884 -47.92 13.39 -8.36
N VAL A 885 -47.95 14.59 -8.92
CA VAL A 885 -46.84 15.56 -8.83
C VAL A 885 -47.40 16.85 -8.25
N THR A 886 -46.71 17.44 -7.28
CA THR A 886 -47.06 18.74 -6.69
C THR A 886 -46.34 19.85 -7.47
N LEU A 887 -47.14 20.75 -8.06
CA LEU A 887 -46.61 21.91 -8.78
C LEU A 887 -46.84 23.19 -8.02
N SER A 888 -45.87 24.07 -8.02
CA SER A 888 -46.04 25.44 -7.50
C SER A 888 -46.84 26.26 -8.51
N VAL A 889 -47.82 26.99 -8.03
CA VAL A 889 -48.63 27.90 -8.86
C VAL A 889 -48.22 29.35 -8.55
N SER A 890 -47.80 30.05 -9.62
CA SER A 890 -47.35 31.43 -9.55
C SER A 890 -48.28 32.35 -10.34
N PHE A 891 -48.42 33.58 -9.84
CA PHE A 891 -49.08 34.67 -10.58
C PHE A 891 -48.04 35.75 -10.88
N ASN A 892 -47.84 36.04 -12.14
CA ASN A 892 -46.84 37.02 -12.61
C ASN A 892 -45.43 36.75 -12.02
N GLY A 893 -45.04 35.44 -11.97
CA GLY A 893 -43.76 35.00 -11.48
C GLY A 893 -43.63 34.87 -9.96
N LYS A 894 -44.67 35.20 -9.19
CA LYS A 894 -44.65 35.08 -7.73
C LYS A 894 -45.48 33.88 -7.27
N THR A 895 -44.85 32.89 -6.65
CA THR A 895 -45.51 31.69 -6.13
C THR A 895 -46.52 32.04 -5.04
N ARG A 896 -47.72 31.47 -5.13
CA ARG A 896 -48.82 31.74 -4.23
C ARG A 896 -49.31 30.49 -3.46
N PHE A 897 -49.37 29.35 -4.13
CA PHE A 897 -49.81 28.08 -3.54
C PHE A 897 -49.27 26.91 -4.35
N THR A 898 -49.57 25.70 -3.92
CA THR A 898 -49.22 24.46 -4.62
C THR A 898 -50.49 23.67 -4.91
N LEU A 899 -50.49 22.91 -6.01
CA LEU A 899 -51.56 21.98 -6.38
C LEU A 899 -50.97 20.63 -6.78
N ASP A 900 -51.71 19.58 -6.47
CA ASP A 900 -51.36 18.22 -6.85
C ASP A 900 -52.08 17.84 -8.15
N PHE A 901 -51.34 17.25 -9.06
CA PHE A 901 -51.84 16.78 -10.36
C PHE A 901 -51.45 15.33 -10.58
N PRO A 902 -52.26 14.54 -11.35
CA PRO A 902 -51.77 13.23 -11.80
C PRO A 902 -50.40 13.35 -12.50
N ALA A 903 -49.48 12.41 -12.26
CA ALA A 903 -48.14 12.47 -12.82
C ALA A 903 -48.10 12.43 -14.36
N ASP A 904 -49.14 11.82 -14.96
CA ASP A 904 -49.34 11.70 -16.40
C ASP A 904 -50.23 12.81 -17.00
N ALA A 905 -50.65 13.80 -16.21
CA ALA A 905 -51.47 14.89 -16.67
C ALA A 905 -50.80 15.69 -17.81
N SER A 906 -51.55 15.95 -18.86
CA SER A 906 -51.09 16.81 -19.95
C SER A 906 -51.00 18.28 -19.50
N ALA A 907 -50.18 19.07 -20.20
CA ALA A 907 -50.05 20.50 -19.92
C ALA A 907 -51.43 21.22 -19.99
N ASP A 908 -52.32 20.81 -20.90
CA ASP A 908 -53.62 21.36 -21.02
C ASP A 908 -54.53 21.00 -19.85
N ALA A 909 -54.49 19.74 -19.37
CA ALA A 909 -55.23 19.30 -18.22
C ALA A 909 -54.77 20.04 -16.92
N ILE A 910 -53.45 20.24 -16.79
CA ILE A 910 -52.85 21.01 -15.67
C ILE A 910 -53.36 22.47 -15.73
N ARG A 911 -53.35 23.07 -16.87
CA ARG A 911 -53.80 24.44 -17.11
C ARG A 911 -55.28 24.62 -16.69
N GLU A 912 -56.15 23.74 -17.20
CA GLU A 912 -57.58 23.77 -16.89
C GLU A 912 -57.87 23.53 -15.41
N ALA A 913 -57.24 22.55 -14.80
CA ALA A 913 -57.44 22.25 -13.37
C ALA A 913 -56.90 23.37 -12.47
N THR A 914 -55.81 24.00 -12.83
CA THR A 914 -55.25 25.14 -12.09
C THR A 914 -56.19 26.33 -12.12
N LEU A 915 -56.69 26.69 -13.28
CA LEU A 915 -57.63 27.82 -13.44
C LEU A 915 -58.97 27.56 -12.74
N ALA A 916 -59.39 26.30 -12.67
CA ALA A 916 -60.62 25.90 -11.99
C ALA A 916 -60.50 25.75 -10.48
N SER A 917 -59.26 25.77 -9.90
CA SER A 917 -59.06 25.59 -8.47
C SER A 917 -59.57 26.79 -7.66
N GLU A 918 -60.10 26.50 -6.47
CA GLU A 918 -60.56 27.56 -5.56
C GLU A 918 -59.43 28.52 -5.15
N GLN A 919 -58.20 28.00 -4.98
CA GLN A 919 -57.04 28.81 -4.63
C GLN A 919 -56.73 29.82 -5.74
N ALA A 920 -56.82 29.42 -7.00
CA ALA A 920 -56.57 30.30 -8.14
C ALA A 920 -57.68 31.34 -8.31
N GLN A 921 -58.91 30.98 -8.06
CA GLN A 921 -60.09 31.92 -8.20
C GLN A 921 -59.91 33.19 -7.37
N LYS A 922 -59.34 33.09 -6.18
CA LYS A 922 -59.03 34.25 -5.30
C LYS A 922 -58.07 35.27 -5.95
N TYR A 923 -57.21 34.82 -6.78
CA TYR A 923 -56.25 35.69 -7.47
C TYR A 923 -56.70 36.13 -8.86
N LEU A 924 -57.73 35.46 -9.40
CA LEU A 924 -58.31 35.74 -10.74
C LEU A 924 -59.49 36.72 -10.69
N GLU A 925 -60.07 36.93 -9.53
CA GLU A 925 -61.25 37.82 -9.37
C GLU A 925 -60.92 39.25 -9.85
N GLY A 926 -61.66 39.68 -10.85
CA GLY A 926 -61.53 41.02 -11.42
C GLY A 926 -60.31 41.19 -12.34
N LYS A 927 -59.65 40.12 -12.73
CA LYS A 927 -58.46 40.16 -13.58
C LYS A 927 -58.59 39.26 -14.83
N ASN A 928 -57.89 39.66 -15.87
CA ASN A 928 -57.88 38.89 -17.14
C ASN A 928 -56.61 38.02 -17.22
N VAL A 929 -56.80 36.74 -17.56
CA VAL A 929 -55.67 35.79 -17.81
C VAL A 929 -55.12 36.10 -19.23
N VAL A 930 -53.87 36.51 -19.24
CA VAL A 930 -53.16 36.79 -20.50
C VAL A 930 -52.55 35.48 -21.06
N LYS A 931 -51.93 34.68 -20.20
CA LYS A 931 -51.25 33.45 -20.58
C LYS A 931 -51.07 32.55 -19.35
N VAL A 932 -51.10 31.24 -19.56
CA VAL A 932 -50.74 30.25 -18.58
C VAL A 932 -49.55 29.46 -19.08
N ILE A 933 -48.46 29.49 -18.40
CA ILE A 933 -47.21 28.75 -18.74
C ILE A 933 -47.12 27.55 -17.81
N VAL A 934 -47.15 26.34 -18.38
CA VAL A 934 -46.96 25.09 -17.66
C VAL A 934 -45.57 24.54 -18.00
N VAL A 935 -44.68 24.42 -16.99
CA VAL A 935 -43.39 23.72 -17.12
C VAL A 935 -43.57 22.37 -16.44
N PRO A 936 -43.64 21.27 -17.21
CA PRO A 936 -43.85 19.92 -16.65
C PRO A 936 -42.88 19.61 -15.51
N GLY A 937 -43.43 19.08 -14.39
CA GLY A 937 -42.67 18.71 -13.25
C GLY A 937 -42.10 19.86 -12.39
N ARG A 938 -42.37 21.12 -12.74
CA ARG A 938 -41.79 22.28 -12.06
C ARG A 938 -42.82 23.30 -11.53
N ILE A 939 -43.47 23.96 -12.44
CA ILE A 939 -44.28 25.14 -12.07
C ILE A 939 -45.42 25.42 -13.06
N VAL A 940 -46.47 26.02 -12.57
CA VAL A 940 -47.50 26.66 -13.38
C VAL A 940 -47.44 28.17 -13.09
N ASN A 941 -47.25 28.98 -14.12
CA ASN A 941 -47.22 30.43 -13.99
C ASN A 941 -48.39 31.05 -14.76
N ILE A 942 -49.26 31.76 -14.04
CA ILE A 942 -50.42 32.43 -14.62
C ILE A 942 -50.08 33.92 -14.75
N VAL A 943 -50.09 34.41 -15.98
CA VAL A 943 -49.85 35.83 -16.26
C VAL A 943 -51.20 36.51 -16.30
N ILE A 944 -51.42 37.44 -15.41
CA ILE A 944 -52.67 38.23 -15.25
C ILE A 944 -52.45 39.73 -15.45
N LYS A 945 -53.53 40.44 -15.92
CA LYS A 945 -53.47 41.87 -16.17
C LYS A 945 -54.67 42.55 -15.55
#